data_4b9395fd9cdbb4d532b877c6c8a16a84
#
_entry.id   4b9395fd9cdbb4d532b877c6c8a16a84
#
_cell.length_a   1.000
_cell.length_b   1.000
_cell.length_c   1.000
_cell.angle_alpha   90.00
_cell.angle_beta   90.00
_cell.angle_gamma   90.00
#
_symmetry.space_group_name_H-M   'P 1'
#
loop_
_entity.id
_entity.type
_entity.pdbx_description
1 polymer ?
#
loop_
_entity_poly.entity_id
_entity_poly.type
_entity_poly.pdbx_seq_one_letter_code
_entity_poly.pdbx_strand_id
1 'polypeptide(L)'
;MLSIEFFCPLPNGLHARPAWALKEQCSAWRSDIRFINRRLHTHADAKSSLALISTGTLFNDSCVLEINGSDEEQARRVLEAYLTGAFIDSDSIPSGDAPHVAHPLPRSLVRLAPHLQHGITLASGIGAGTLRGWQSDNLKRYCQIPASPEDITRLEHSLATLAERLNHRLRGLDGESKTILSAHLSLIQDEEFGGTIRRLIAEERLSLAEAIIRNMELICDKLSLSASDYLRERVSDIRDISEQLLNITWPELQQTSAFTLSAPTILVAEDLTPSQFLSLDTQYLKGMVLEKTGRTSHTLILARAGSVPVLSGLTVASLAPLMGKEVILDGICSVLVVEPNDAVNDYYSVAQRLADRRHQQQIKDAGLPALTRDNVPVEIAANIGSALEAPGAFTCGAQGIGLFRTEMLYMDRDTAPDEQEQFEAYQQVLLSAQGKPVIFRTMDIGGDKQIPYLNIPQEENPFLGYRAVRIYPEFADLFRTQLRAILRAGASGNALLMIPMVHSLDQILWIKQELQNVRDALASQGLRHTARLPLGIMVEVPSVCFIIDHFCEEVDFFSIGSNDMTQYLYAVDRNNPRVSGLYNPITPSFLRMVRQIVTAAHRHGKWVGICGELGGEQRYLPLLLGLGLDEFSMSGPRIPAVKTQLRQLDMATCRALADKACDSRSAEEIEALLADFTPEAPPRPLLALETIVVNEPLTSKEQVLQFLCGNLAIYGRTENPLELEEDLWQREEIVTTAVGFGVAIPHTKSQWIRHSSISIARLDKAIDWESDLGDVELVIMLTLGAQEGINHVKVFSQLARKLVNKTFRESLFAATTPQSILDLLNAEITF
;
A
#
# COMPACT_ATOMS: atom_id res chain seq x y z
N MET A 1 44.08 -14.96 13.36
CA MET A 1 42.66 -15.03 13.72
C MET A 1 42.27 -13.75 14.47
N LEU A 2 41.42 -12.94 13.89
CA LEU A 2 40.91 -11.67 14.44
C LEU A 2 39.47 -11.83 14.81
N SER A 3 38.93 -10.96 15.69
CA SER A 3 37.51 -10.97 16.06
C SER A 3 36.93 -9.57 16.10
N ILE A 4 35.62 -9.48 15.82
CA ILE A 4 34.80 -8.29 15.96
C ILE A 4 33.71 -8.63 16.95
N GLU A 5 33.64 -7.90 18.06
CA GLU A 5 32.58 -8.04 19.07
C GLU A 5 31.55 -6.94 18.87
N PHE A 6 30.25 -7.29 18.82
CA PHE A 6 29.16 -6.34 18.64
C PHE A 6 27.88 -6.83 19.30
N PHE A 7 26.95 -5.92 19.53
CA PHE A 7 25.58 -6.27 19.90
C PHE A 7 24.71 -6.27 18.67
N CYS A 8 23.86 -7.28 18.51
CA CYS A 8 22.99 -7.40 17.36
C CYS A 8 22.08 -6.16 17.28
N PRO A 9 22.20 -5.32 16.23
CA PRO A 9 21.46 -4.06 16.14
C PRO A 9 20.07 -4.22 15.54
N LEU A 10 19.71 -5.44 15.12
CA LEU A 10 18.50 -5.72 14.33
C LEU A 10 17.28 -5.85 15.23
N PRO A 11 16.28 -4.95 15.17
CA PRO A 11 15.08 -5.00 16.01
C PRO A 11 14.32 -6.33 15.96
N ASN A 12 14.29 -6.96 14.78
CA ASN A 12 13.60 -8.23 14.56
C ASN A 12 14.54 -9.45 14.63
N GLY A 13 15.79 -9.24 15.01
CA GLY A 13 16.83 -10.27 15.05
C GLY A 13 17.41 -10.61 13.68
N LEU A 14 18.34 -11.57 13.66
CA LEU A 14 19.06 -11.99 12.45
C LEU A 14 18.19 -12.95 11.62
N HIS A 15 17.27 -12.39 10.85
CA HIS A 15 16.37 -13.13 9.94
C HIS A 15 16.89 -13.18 8.50
N ALA A 16 16.12 -13.75 7.56
CA ALA A 16 16.58 -14.07 6.21
C ALA A 16 17.23 -12.90 5.46
N ARG A 17 16.62 -11.70 5.51
CA ARG A 17 17.13 -10.52 4.79
C ARG A 17 18.46 -10.00 5.37
N PRO A 18 18.59 -9.66 6.67
CA PRO A 18 19.88 -9.27 7.22
C PRO A 18 20.90 -10.42 7.25
N ALA A 19 20.48 -11.68 7.38
CA ALA A 19 21.38 -12.81 7.26
C ALA A 19 21.98 -12.94 5.85
N TRP A 20 21.15 -12.76 4.81
CA TRP A 20 21.62 -12.67 3.44
C TRP A 20 22.58 -11.48 3.23
N ALA A 21 22.23 -10.30 3.71
CA ALA A 21 23.06 -9.12 3.60
C ALA A 21 24.43 -9.32 4.29
N LEU A 22 24.45 -9.93 5.49
CA LEU A 22 25.70 -10.26 6.19
C LEU A 22 26.50 -11.33 5.45
N LYS A 23 25.85 -12.37 4.91
CA LYS A 23 26.46 -13.41 4.09
C LYS A 23 27.15 -12.82 2.87
N GLU A 24 26.52 -11.91 2.12
CA GLU A 24 27.11 -11.24 0.96
C GLU A 24 28.39 -10.50 1.35
N GLN A 25 28.38 -9.78 2.46
CA GLN A 25 29.57 -9.07 2.97
C GLN A 25 30.71 -10.04 3.37
N CYS A 26 30.36 -11.17 3.97
CA CYS A 26 31.36 -12.18 4.37
C CYS A 26 31.89 -12.99 3.17
N SER A 27 31.07 -13.24 2.16
CA SER A 27 31.43 -14.02 0.98
C SER A 27 32.46 -13.33 0.05
N ALA A 28 32.60 -12.00 0.17
CA ALA A 28 33.58 -11.22 -0.57
C ALA A 28 35.06 -11.54 -0.17
N TRP A 29 35.26 -12.23 0.96
CA TRP A 29 36.57 -12.46 1.55
C TRP A 29 37.00 -13.94 1.40
N ARG A 30 38.33 -14.19 1.30
CA ARG A 30 38.89 -15.53 1.26
C ARG A 30 39.00 -16.16 2.65
N SER A 31 39.10 -15.34 3.70
CA SER A 31 39.18 -15.82 5.09
C SER A 31 37.94 -16.60 5.48
N ASP A 32 38.10 -17.60 6.33
CA ASP A 32 37.00 -18.26 7.01
C ASP A 32 36.42 -17.30 8.05
N ILE A 33 35.07 -17.07 8.02
CA ILE A 33 34.39 -16.14 8.90
C ILE A 33 33.29 -16.88 9.66
N ARG A 34 33.43 -16.91 10.98
CA ARG A 34 32.49 -17.58 11.88
C ARG A 34 31.72 -16.60 12.71
N PHE A 35 30.42 -16.70 12.69
CA PHE A 35 29.48 -15.93 13.56
C PHE A 35 29.20 -16.72 14.82
N ILE A 36 29.21 -16.05 16.00
CA ILE A 36 28.95 -16.66 17.31
C ILE A 36 27.93 -15.80 18.04
N ASN A 37 26.82 -16.38 18.49
CA ASN A 37 25.92 -15.78 19.45
C ASN A 37 26.32 -16.25 20.85
N ARG A 38 26.80 -15.32 21.69
CA ARG A 38 27.25 -15.65 23.05
C ARG A 38 26.10 -15.98 24.01
N ARG A 39 24.92 -15.42 23.81
CA ARG A 39 23.75 -15.69 24.68
C ARG A 39 23.28 -17.16 24.56
N LEU A 40 23.19 -17.66 23.34
CA LEU A 40 22.70 -19.02 23.06
C LEU A 40 23.81 -20.06 22.88
N HIS A 41 25.10 -19.64 22.93
CA HIS A 41 26.27 -20.48 22.62
C HIS A 41 26.17 -21.17 21.26
N THR A 42 25.48 -20.53 20.30
CA THR A 42 25.37 -21.03 18.91
C THR A 42 26.43 -20.38 18.03
N HIS A 43 26.82 -21.09 16.97
CA HIS A 43 27.77 -20.58 16.01
C HIS A 43 27.37 -21.02 14.58
N ALA A 44 27.76 -20.20 13.60
CA ALA A 44 27.43 -20.39 12.20
C ALA A 44 28.61 -20.00 11.30
N ASP A 45 28.67 -20.59 10.09
CA ASP A 45 29.46 -20.01 9.02
C ASP A 45 28.80 -18.72 8.56
N ALA A 46 29.48 -17.59 8.67
CA ALA A 46 28.95 -16.30 8.27
C ALA A 46 28.76 -16.13 6.76
N LYS A 47 29.22 -17.09 5.96
CA LYS A 47 28.98 -17.15 4.50
C LYS A 47 27.74 -17.96 4.12
N SER A 48 26.97 -18.44 5.10
CA SER A 48 25.69 -19.12 4.91
C SER A 48 24.58 -18.32 5.59
N SER A 49 23.64 -17.81 4.80
CA SER A 49 22.47 -17.08 5.33
C SER A 49 21.61 -17.99 6.22
N LEU A 50 21.50 -19.27 5.86
CA LEU A 50 20.72 -20.24 6.61
C LEU A 50 21.35 -20.57 7.97
N ALA A 51 22.69 -20.77 7.98
CA ALA A 51 23.43 -20.97 9.23
C ALA A 51 23.31 -19.77 10.16
N LEU A 52 23.43 -18.56 9.61
CA LEU A 52 23.26 -17.31 10.35
C LEU A 52 21.86 -17.20 11.00
N ILE A 53 20.80 -17.48 10.24
CA ILE A 53 19.42 -17.48 10.75
C ILE A 53 19.27 -18.52 11.87
N SER A 54 19.87 -19.70 11.70
CA SER A 54 19.77 -20.80 12.67
C SER A 54 20.46 -20.50 14.02
N THR A 55 21.24 -19.42 14.13
CA THR A 55 21.83 -19.00 15.42
C THR A 55 20.80 -18.47 16.40
N GLY A 56 19.58 -18.12 15.95
CA GLY A 56 18.51 -17.57 16.79
C GLY A 56 18.86 -16.22 17.43
N THR A 57 19.69 -15.43 16.75
CA THR A 57 20.19 -14.14 17.26
C THR A 57 19.08 -13.10 17.28
N LEU A 58 18.86 -12.51 18.46
CA LEU A 58 17.83 -11.47 18.70
C LEU A 58 18.48 -10.08 18.89
N PHE A 59 17.63 -9.07 18.89
CA PHE A 59 18.05 -7.70 19.22
C PHE A 59 18.85 -7.64 20.51
N ASN A 60 19.96 -6.93 20.47
CA ASN A 60 20.88 -6.72 21.60
C ASN A 60 21.59 -7.97 22.14
N ASP A 61 21.57 -9.10 21.39
CA ASP A 61 22.43 -10.25 21.70
C ASP A 61 23.90 -9.90 21.50
N SER A 62 24.75 -10.34 22.43
CA SER A 62 26.21 -10.23 22.29
C SER A 62 26.71 -11.22 21.26
N CYS A 63 27.29 -10.72 20.18
CA CYS A 63 27.74 -11.49 19.02
C CYS A 63 29.24 -11.28 18.76
N VAL A 64 29.86 -12.27 18.12
CA VAL A 64 31.26 -12.20 17.70
C VAL A 64 31.37 -12.73 16.27
N LEU A 65 32.11 -11.99 15.42
CA LEU A 65 32.62 -12.52 14.14
C LEU A 65 34.12 -12.88 14.31
N GLU A 66 34.46 -14.14 14.16
CA GLU A 66 35.83 -14.62 14.10
C GLU A 66 36.26 -14.73 12.64
N ILE A 67 37.40 -14.13 12.31
CA ILE A 67 37.95 -14.06 10.95
C ILE A 67 39.35 -14.69 10.95
N ASN A 68 39.56 -15.67 10.07
CA ASN A 68 40.82 -16.40 9.98
C ASN A 68 41.22 -16.65 8.53
N GLY A 69 42.33 -16.06 8.05
CA GLY A 69 42.79 -16.23 6.69
C GLY A 69 43.80 -15.18 6.25
N SER A 70 44.15 -15.23 4.96
CA SER A 70 45.20 -14.37 4.40
C SER A 70 44.82 -12.89 4.27
N ASP A 71 43.51 -12.57 4.25
CA ASP A 71 42.96 -11.23 4.09
C ASP A 71 42.19 -10.76 5.36
N GLU A 72 42.44 -11.40 6.53
CA GLU A 72 41.71 -11.20 7.78
C GLU A 72 41.78 -9.76 8.29
N GLU A 73 42.86 -9.03 8.12
CA GLU A 73 43.01 -7.63 8.56
C GLU A 73 42.09 -6.68 7.76
N GLN A 74 41.99 -6.91 6.43
CA GLN A 74 41.19 -6.10 5.57
C GLN A 74 39.71 -6.45 5.74
N ALA A 75 39.38 -7.74 5.83
CA ALA A 75 38.05 -8.26 6.11
C ALA A 75 37.52 -7.70 7.45
N ARG A 76 38.33 -7.70 8.51
CA ARG A 76 37.98 -7.16 9.82
C ARG A 76 37.56 -5.70 9.73
N ARG A 77 38.34 -4.85 9.07
CA ARG A 77 38.04 -3.43 8.95
C ARG A 77 36.71 -3.16 8.25
N VAL A 78 36.47 -3.86 7.13
CA VAL A 78 35.24 -3.66 6.33
C VAL A 78 34.02 -4.23 7.05
N LEU A 79 34.12 -5.43 7.63
CA LEU A 79 33.01 -6.07 8.34
C LEU A 79 32.67 -5.33 9.65
N GLU A 80 33.67 -4.76 10.36
CA GLU A 80 33.46 -3.94 11.55
C GLU A 80 32.67 -2.66 11.20
N ALA A 81 33.03 -1.99 10.09
CA ALA A 81 32.30 -0.84 9.57
C ALA A 81 30.87 -1.22 9.14
N TYR A 82 30.69 -2.35 8.48
CA TYR A 82 29.38 -2.85 8.08
C TYR A 82 28.47 -3.15 9.27
N LEU A 83 28.98 -3.88 10.28
CA LEU A 83 28.20 -4.25 11.47
C LEU A 83 27.82 -3.05 12.34
N THR A 84 28.63 -2.01 12.34
CA THR A 84 28.35 -0.76 13.09
C THR A 84 27.48 0.23 12.31
N GLY A 85 27.33 0.06 11.00
CA GLY A 85 26.59 0.93 10.06
C GLY A 85 25.44 0.23 9.38
N ALA A 86 25.65 -0.18 8.12
CA ALA A 86 24.59 -0.63 7.21
C ALA A 86 23.87 -1.94 7.61
N PHE A 87 24.38 -2.68 8.58
CA PHE A 87 23.76 -3.94 9.00
C PHE A 87 22.35 -3.76 9.57
N ILE A 88 22.10 -2.66 10.27
CA ILE A 88 20.80 -2.35 10.83
C ILE A 88 19.75 -2.05 9.73
N ASP A 89 20.17 -1.48 8.61
CA ASP A 89 19.28 -1.10 7.51
C ASP A 89 18.71 -2.33 6.77
N SER A 90 19.33 -3.50 6.96
CA SER A 90 18.84 -4.76 6.40
C SER A 90 17.56 -5.28 7.07
N ASP A 91 17.11 -4.67 8.19
CA ASP A 91 15.95 -5.09 8.99
C ASP A 91 14.70 -4.20 8.77
N SER A 92 14.58 -3.46 7.68
CA SER A 92 13.40 -2.64 7.40
C SER A 92 12.16 -3.49 7.13
N ILE A 93 11.18 -3.45 8.05
CA ILE A 93 9.85 -4.00 7.84
C ILE A 93 8.96 -2.88 7.28
N PRO A 94 8.10 -3.17 6.28
CA PRO A 94 7.01 -2.26 5.94
C PRO A 94 6.17 -2.04 7.19
N SER A 95 5.90 -0.79 7.54
CA SER A 95 5.02 -0.44 8.65
C SER A 95 3.66 -1.10 8.43
N GLY A 96 3.37 -2.14 9.20
CA GLY A 96 2.06 -2.78 9.17
C GLY A 96 1.00 -1.76 9.58
N ASP A 97 -0.14 -1.78 8.88
CA ASP A 97 -1.31 -1.01 9.25
C ASP A 97 -1.64 -1.16 10.73
N ALA A 98 -2.16 -0.08 11.33
CA ALA A 98 -2.65 -0.08 12.69
C ALA A 98 -3.62 -1.27 12.92
N PRO A 99 -3.69 -1.83 14.14
CA PRO A 99 -4.56 -2.97 14.41
C PRO A 99 -5.98 -2.63 14.00
N HIS A 100 -6.55 -3.44 13.10
CA HIS A 100 -7.94 -3.31 12.70
C HIS A 100 -8.80 -3.54 13.94
N VAL A 101 -9.45 -2.50 14.42
CA VAL A 101 -10.47 -2.62 15.48
C VAL A 101 -11.69 -3.22 14.78
N ALA A 102 -12.11 -4.43 15.21
CA ALA A 102 -13.33 -5.04 14.70
C ALA A 102 -14.50 -4.10 15.02
N HIS A 103 -15.28 -3.73 14.00
CA HIS A 103 -16.51 -3.02 14.23
C HIS A 103 -17.53 -3.95 14.89
N PRO A 104 -18.38 -3.45 15.81
CA PRO A 104 -19.48 -4.24 16.34
C PRO A 104 -20.39 -4.70 15.19
N LEU A 105 -21.06 -5.84 15.38
CA LEU A 105 -22.01 -6.33 14.37
C LEU A 105 -23.15 -5.32 14.18
N PRO A 106 -23.47 -4.94 12.95
CA PRO A 106 -24.59 -4.05 12.66
C PRO A 106 -25.90 -4.65 13.18
N ARG A 107 -26.75 -3.82 13.78
CA ARG A 107 -28.02 -4.26 14.36
C ARG A 107 -28.94 -4.90 13.34
N SER A 108 -29.00 -4.37 12.13
CA SER A 108 -29.72 -4.99 11.01
C SER A 108 -29.28 -6.43 10.77
N LEU A 109 -27.99 -6.72 10.80
CA LEU A 109 -27.48 -8.08 10.63
C LEU A 109 -27.81 -8.97 11.81
N VAL A 110 -27.67 -8.47 13.04
CA VAL A 110 -28.01 -9.22 14.28
C VAL A 110 -29.47 -9.63 14.29
N ARG A 111 -30.38 -8.76 13.85
CA ARG A 111 -31.83 -9.03 13.77
C ARG A 111 -32.17 -10.20 12.82
N LEU A 112 -31.37 -10.40 11.79
CA LEU A 112 -31.53 -11.51 10.83
C LEU A 112 -31.07 -12.85 11.40
N ALA A 113 -30.56 -12.87 12.65
CA ALA A 113 -30.09 -14.05 13.39
C ALA A 113 -29.15 -14.95 12.56
N PRO A 114 -28.06 -14.42 11.96
CA PRO A 114 -27.14 -15.19 11.16
C PRO A 114 -26.39 -16.22 12.02
N HIS A 115 -26.03 -17.34 11.41
CA HIS A 115 -25.14 -18.31 12.06
C HIS A 115 -23.70 -17.84 11.89
N LEU A 116 -23.04 -17.40 12.96
CA LEU A 116 -21.75 -16.72 12.94
C LEU A 116 -20.64 -17.57 13.56
N GLN A 117 -19.45 -17.48 12.94
CA GLN A 117 -18.17 -17.87 13.53
C GLN A 117 -17.29 -16.61 13.63
N HIS A 118 -16.84 -16.28 14.85
CA HIS A 118 -16.01 -15.09 15.08
C HIS A 118 -14.55 -15.39 14.83
N GLY A 119 -13.90 -14.52 14.02
CA GLY A 119 -12.49 -14.58 13.71
C GLY A 119 -11.76 -13.29 14.07
N ILE A 120 -10.58 -13.14 13.53
CA ILE A 120 -9.73 -11.94 13.64
C ILE A 120 -9.42 -11.49 12.22
N THR A 121 -9.75 -10.26 11.86
CA THR A 121 -9.46 -9.73 10.54
C THR A 121 -7.98 -9.48 10.35
N LEU A 122 -7.42 -10.06 9.29
CA LEU A 122 -6.08 -9.82 8.80
C LEU A 122 -6.08 -8.95 7.53
N ALA A 123 -7.11 -9.09 6.69
CA ALA A 123 -7.38 -8.22 5.55
C ALA A 123 -8.88 -7.93 5.45
N SER A 124 -9.24 -6.65 5.33
CA SER A 124 -10.63 -6.21 5.23
C SER A 124 -11.26 -6.56 3.88
N GLY A 125 -12.59 -6.66 3.87
CA GLY A 125 -13.40 -6.90 2.69
C GLY A 125 -14.52 -7.88 2.97
N ILE A 126 -15.41 -8.05 2.00
CA ILE A 126 -16.52 -9.01 2.06
C ILE A 126 -16.39 -9.94 0.86
N GLY A 127 -16.49 -11.24 1.11
CA GLY A 127 -16.48 -12.24 0.06
C GLY A 127 -17.48 -13.36 0.33
N ALA A 128 -18.17 -13.82 -0.69
CA ALA A 128 -19.14 -14.91 -0.61
C ALA A 128 -18.75 -16.08 -1.52
N GLY A 129 -18.94 -17.29 -1.07
CA GLY A 129 -18.66 -18.49 -1.85
C GLY A 129 -18.72 -19.76 -1.04
N THR A 130 -18.43 -20.88 -1.68
CA THR A 130 -18.39 -22.19 -1.05
C THR A 130 -17.13 -22.35 -0.22
N LEU A 131 -17.24 -22.81 1.02
CA LEU A 131 -16.12 -23.10 1.91
C LEU A 131 -15.36 -24.33 1.43
N ARG A 132 -14.07 -24.18 1.11
CA ARG A 132 -13.20 -25.27 0.65
C ARG A 132 -11.91 -25.33 1.45
N GLY A 133 -11.57 -26.53 1.93
CA GLY A 133 -10.31 -26.75 2.65
C GLY A 133 -9.15 -26.92 1.68
N TRP A 134 -8.05 -26.20 1.94
CA TRP A 134 -6.77 -26.48 1.32
C TRP A 134 -6.14 -27.68 2.00
N GLN A 135 -5.86 -28.71 1.27
CA GLN A 135 -5.06 -29.82 1.76
C GLN A 135 -3.61 -29.55 1.42
N SER A 136 -2.79 -29.30 2.44
CA SER A 136 -1.34 -29.26 2.23
C SER A 136 -0.88 -30.62 1.70
N ASP A 137 0.04 -30.58 0.76
CA ASP A 137 0.60 -31.80 0.17
C ASP A 137 1.14 -32.72 1.26
N ASN A 138 0.67 -33.96 1.27
CA ASN A 138 1.17 -34.94 2.25
C ASN A 138 2.58 -35.37 1.85
N LEU A 139 3.59 -34.74 2.43
CA LEU A 139 5.01 -35.04 2.18
C LEU A 139 5.39 -36.49 2.44
N LYS A 140 4.57 -37.24 3.20
CA LYS A 140 4.80 -38.67 3.48
C LYS A 140 4.85 -39.54 2.24
N ARG A 141 4.22 -39.12 1.14
CA ARG A 141 4.28 -39.86 -0.12
C ARG A 141 5.70 -39.88 -0.73
N TYR A 142 6.49 -38.82 -0.52
CA TYR A 142 7.87 -38.79 -0.98
C TYR A 142 8.78 -39.65 -0.13
N CYS A 143 8.47 -39.92 1.14
CA CYS A 143 9.26 -40.79 2.02
C CYS A 143 9.25 -42.27 1.58
N GLN A 144 8.44 -42.66 0.58
CA GLN A 144 8.39 -43.99 0.03
C GLN A 144 9.40 -44.23 -1.12
N ILE A 145 10.09 -43.19 -1.54
CA ILE A 145 11.04 -43.20 -2.65
C ILE A 145 12.37 -43.82 -2.14
N PRO A 146 12.85 -44.91 -2.73
CA PRO A 146 14.12 -45.53 -2.30
C PRO A 146 15.32 -44.67 -2.69
N ALA A 147 16.39 -44.76 -1.91
CA ALA A 147 17.66 -44.10 -2.23
C ALA A 147 18.23 -44.59 -3.54
N SER A 148 18.82 -43.70 -4.33
CA SER A 148 19.44 -43.97 -5.63
C SER A 148 20.88 -43.45 -5.68
N PRO A 149 21.79 -44.13 -6.39
CA PRO A 149 23.13 -43.61 -6.62
C PRO A 149 23.17 -42.24 -7.35
N GLU A 150 22.08 -41.88 -8.04
CA GLU A 150 21.95 -40.66 -8.81
C GLU A 150 21.36 -39.49 -7.98
N ASP A 151 21.05 -39.68 -6.70
CA ASP A 151 20.33 -38.73 -5.87
C ASP A 151 21.06 -37.39 -5.76
N ILE A 152 22.41 -37.37 -5.68
CA ILE A 152 23.18 -36.11 -5.63
C ILE A 152 23.06 -35.34 -6.96
N THR A 153 23.21 -36.05 -8.08
CA THR A 153 23.12 -35.45 -9.43
C THR A 153 21.69 -34.90 -9.67
N ARG A 154 20.68 -35.63 -9.20
CA ARG A 154 19.29 -35.25 -9.28
C ARG A 154 19.01 -34.01 -8.41
N LEU A 155 19.58 -33.91 -7.22
CA LEU A 155 19.51 -32.73 -6.36
C LEU A 155 20.05 -31.49 -7.07
N GLU A 156 21.26 -31.59 -7.63
CA GLU A 156 21.91 -30.46 -8.31
C GLU A 156 21.10 -29.98 -9.51
N HIS A 157 20.55 -30.89 -10.31
CA HIS A 157 19.68 -30.54 -11.42
C HIS A 157 18.38 -29.88 -10.96
N SER A 158 17.79 -30.39 -9.88
CA SER A 158 16.54 -29.86 -9.35
C SER A 158 16.69 -28.45 -8.72
N LEU A 159 17.82 -28.23 -8.00
CA LEU A 159 18.16 -26.91 -7.46
C LEU A 159 18.41 -25.89 -8.58
N ALA A 160 19.14 -26.26 -9.63
CA ALA A 160 19.35 -25.41 -10.79
C ALA A 160 18.02 -25.06 -11.49
N THR A 161 17.15 -26.06 -11.71
CA THR A 161 15.84 -25.86 -12.34
C THR A 161 14.93 -24.97 -11.49
N LEU A 162 14.97 -25.12 -10.16
CA LEU A 162 14.20 -24.27 -9.25
C LEU A 162 14.69 -22.82 -9.28
N ALA A 163 16.02 -22.63 -9.27
CA ALA A 163 16.62 -21.31 -9.36
C ALA A 163 16.27 -20.62 -10.71
N GLU A 164 16.29 -21.33 -11.83
CA GLU A 164 15.87 -20.80 -13.12
C GLU A 164 14.39 -20.41 -13.13
N ARG A 165 13.50 -21.24 -12.57
CA ARG A 165 12.06 -20.93 -12.47
C ARG A 165 11.79 -19.68 -11.62
N LEU A 166 12.48 -19.55 -10.50
CA LEU A 166 12.36 -18.37 -9.64
C LEU A 166 12.89 -17.12 -10.34
N ASN A 167 14.05 -17.21 -11.00
CA ASN A 167 14.59 -16.12 -11.81
C ASN A 167 13.64 -15.69 -12.95
N HIS A 168 13.01 -16.66 -13.61
CA HIS A 168 11.99 -16.34 -14.64
C HIS A 168 10.77 -15.61 -14.07
N ARG A 169 10.28 -16.04 -12.90
CA ARG A 169 9.17 -15.39 -12.20
C ARG A 169 9.52 -13.98 -11.71
N LEU A 170 10.75 -13.79 -11.23
CA LEU A 170 11.27 -12.50 -10.79
C LEU A 170 11.25 -11.43 -11.89
N ARG A 171 11.41 -11.83 -13.16
CA ARG A 171 11.38 -10.89 -14.31
C ARG A 171 10.01 -10.27 -14.59
N GLY A 172 8.94 -10.82 -14.05
CA GLY A 172 7.57 -10.34 -14.26
C GLY A 172 6.91 -9.72 -13.01
N LEU A 173 7.65 -9.56 -11.91
CA LEU A 173 7.11 -9.10 -10.64
C LEU A 173 7.84 -7.86 -10.14
N ASP A 174 7.10 -6.94 -9.51
CA ASP A 174 7.59 -5.72 -8.90
C ASP A 174 7.22 -5.65 -7.40
N GLY A 175 7.90 -4.77 -6.65
CA GLY A 175 7.60 -4.50 -5.25
C GLY A 175 7.89 -5.66 -4.29
N GLU A 176 7.02 -5.85 -3.31
CA GLU A 176 7.20 -6.81 -2.22
C GLU A 176 7.25 -8.27 -2.68
N SER A 177 6.48 -8.62 -3.72
CA SER A 177 6.47 -9.97 -4.31
C SER A 177 7.83 -10.35 -4.87
N LYS A 178 8.54 -9.40 -5.48
CA LYS A 178 9.90 -9.58 -5.98
C LYS A 178 10.88 -9.81 -4.83
N THR A 179 10.79 -9.03 -3.77
CA THR A 179 11.66 -9.17 -2.57
C THR A 179 11.52 -10.54 -1.92
N ILE A 180 10.28 -11.07 -1.86
CA ILE A 180 9.99 -12.40 -1.32
C ILE A 180 10.67 -13.50 -2.15
N LEU A 181 10.48 -13.47 -3.46
CA LEU A 181 11.05 -14.49 -4.35
C LEU A 181 12.58 -14.38 -4.45
N SER A 182 13.15 -13.17 -4.31
CA SER A 182 14.61 -12.99 -4.22
C SER A 182 15.20 -13.65 -2.96
N ALA A 183 14.49 -13.53 -1.82
CA ALA A 183 14.88 -14.25 -0.59
C ALA A 183 14.81 -15.77 -0.76
N HIS A 184 13.78 -16.30 -1.44
CA HIS A 184 13.68 -17.72 -1.77
C HIS A 184 14.84 -18.18 -2.66
N LEU A 185 15.19 -17.41 -3.69
CA LEU A 185 16.33 -17.71 -4.56
C LEU A 185 17.64 -17.75 -3.77
N SER A 186 17.87 -16.80 -2.88
CA SER A 186 19.06 -16.79 -2.01
C SER A 186 19.15 -18.00 -1.09
N LEU A 187 18.03 -18.46 -0.53
CA LEU A 187 18.00 -19.68 0.30
C LEU A 187 18.34 -20.94 -0.49
N ILE A 188 17.89 -21.06 -1.74
CA ILE A 188 18.20 -22.20 -2.60
C ILE A 188 19.67 -22.21 -3.01
N GLN A 189 20.25 -21.04 -3.24
CA GLN A 189 21.66 -20.87 -3.61
C GLN A 189 22.60 -20.95 -2.40
N ASP A 190 22.06 -21.04 -1.19
CA ASP A 190 22.85 -21.17 0.03
C ASP A 190 23.55 -22.57 0.06
N GLU A 191 24.87 -22.57 0.18
CA GLU A 191 25.64 -23.78 0.16
C GLU A 191 25.31 -24.72 1.33
N GLU A 192 24.86 -24.18 2.48
CA GLU A 192 24.46 -24.99 3.62
C GLU A 192 23.12 -25.70 3.35
N PHE A 193 22.19 -25.10 2.60
CA PHE A 193 20.93 -25.75 2.25
C PHE A 193 21.18 -27.00 1.39
N GLY A 194 21.88 -26.85 0.26
CA GLY A 194 22.23 -27.96 -0.60
C GLY A 194 23.25 -28.90 0.05
N GLY A 195 24.22 -28.35 0.78
CA GLY A 195 25.29 -29.13 1.47
C GLY A 195 24.73 -29.99 2.60
N THR A 196 23.77 -29.53 3.39
CA THR A 196 23.11 -30.34 4.42
C THR A 196 22.37 -31.52 3.79
N ILE A 197 21.64 -31.29 2.68
CA ILE A 197 20.94 -32.38 1.96
C ILE A 197 21.96 -33.39 1.43
N ARG A 198 23.09 -32.94 0.80
CA ARG A 198 24.17 -33.83 0.33
C ARG A 198 24.76 -34.65 1.48
N ARG A 199 24.99 -34.04 2.64
CA ARG A 199 25.53 -34.71 3.83
C ARG A 199 24.56 -35.79 4.36
N LEU A 200 23.26 -35.50 4.45
CA LEU A 200 22.26 -36.47 4.86
C LEU A 200 22.17 -37.67 3.93
N ILE A 201 22.35 -37.47 2.61
CA ILE A 201 22.40 -38.54 1.62
C ILE A 201 23.70 -39.36 1.80
N ALA A 202 24.87 -38.72 1.95
CA ALA A 202 26.13 -39.37 1.98
C ALA A 202 26.45 -40.09 3.31
N GLU A 203 26.17 -39.45 4.45
CA GLU A 203 26.52 -39.92 5.79
C GLU A 203 25.39 -40.74 6.42
N GLU A 204 24.13 -40.29 6.33
CA GLU A 204 22.98 -40.97 6.94
C GLU A 204 22.29 -41.93 5.97
N ARG A 205 22.74 -42.00 4.69
CA ARG A 205 22.17 -42.86 3.63
C ARG A 205 20.68 -42.72 3.40
N LEU A 206 20.15 -41.52 3.61
CA LEU A 206 18.76 -41.22 3.33
C LEU A 206 18.55 -41.11 1.81
N SER A 207 17.32 -41.39 1.35
CA SER A 207 16.93 -41.04 -0.01
C SER A 207 16.92 -39.53 -0.19
N LEU A 208 17.02 -39.04 -1.41
CA LEU A 208 16.98 -37.60 -1.69
C LEU A 208 15.69 -36.96 -1.12
N ALA A 209 14.55 -37.63 -1.24
CA ALA A 209 13.28 -37.14 -0.73
C ALA A 209 13.28 -37.02 0.81
N GLU A 210 13.73 -38.04 1.51
CA GLU A 210 13.89 -38.03 2.96
C GLU A 210 14.90 -36.98 3.42
N ALA A 211 15.99 -36.80 2.70
CA ALA A 211 17.00 -35.79 3.01
C ALA A 211 16.47 -34.36 2.85
N ILE A 212 15.67 -34.09 1.82
CA ILE A 212 15.00 -32.79 1.64
C ILE A 212 14.01 -32.52 2.79
N ILE A 213 13.16 -33.50 3.12
CA ILE A 213 12.16 -33.37 4.19
C ILE A 213 12.87 -33.21 5.54
N ARG A 214 13.91 -34.01 5.81
CA ARG A 214 14.67 -33.91 7.05
C ARG A 214 15.38 -32.58 7.23
N ASN A 215 15.97 -32.06 6.15
CA ASN A 215 16.56 -30.71 6.15
C ASN A 215 15.52 -29.64 6.44
N MET A 216 14.35 -29.70 5.79
CA MET A 216 13.23 -28.81 6.05
C MET A 216 12.81 -28.85 7.53
N GLU A 217 12.62 -30.03 8.11
CA GLU A 217 12.24 -30.20 9.52
C GLU A 217 13.28 -29.58 10.47
N LEU A 218 14.57 -29.87 10.24
CA LEU A 218 15.67 -29.34 11.06
C LEU A 218 15.69 -27.81 11.09
N ILE A 219 15.43 -27.17 9.96
CA ILE A 219 15.40 -25.70 9.85
C ILE A 219 14.11 -25.17 10.49
N CYS A 220 12.97 -25.77 10.17
CA CYS A 220 11.68 -25.36 10.73
C CYS A 220 11.63 -25.46 12.25
N ASP A 221 12.18 -26.55 12.84
CA ASP A 221 12.26 -26.73 14.28
C ASP A 221 13.11 -25.64 14.94
N LYS A 222 14.27 -25.30 14.36
CA LYS A 222 15.13 -24.23 14.87
C LYS A 222 14.41 -22.87 14.83
N LEU A 223 13.70 -22.55 13.73
CA LEU A 223 12.99 -21.31 13.59
C LEU A 223 11.75 -21.22 14.52
N SER A 224 11.06 -22.35 14.70
CA SER A 224 9.86 -22.42 15.57
C SER A 224 10.19 -22.17 17.04
N LEU A 225 11.39 -22.52 17.49
CA LEU A 225 11.88 -22.29 18.85
C LEU A 225 12.34 -20.83 19.09
N SER A 226 12.36 -19.99 18.05
CA SER A 226 12.77 -18.59 18.19
C SER A 226 11.75 -17.80 19.03
N ALA A 227 12.26 -16.89 19.87
CA ALA A 227 11.44 -15.95 20.61
C ALA A 227 10.85 -14.84 19.73
N SER A 228 11.34 -14.67 18.48
CA SER A 228 10.86 -13.69 17.52
C SER A 228 9.68 -14.25 16.70
N ASP A 229 8.52 -13.59 16.76
CA ASP A 229 7.35 -13.93 15.93
C ASP A 229 7.71 -13.89 14.45
N TYR A 230 8.50 -12.91 14.04
CA TYR A 230 8.95 -12.74 12.67
C TYR A 230 9.79 -13.92 12.15
N LEU A 231 10.66 -14.49 12.98
CA LEU A 231 11.45 -15.69 12.60
C LEU A 231 10.55 -16.94 12.52
N ARG A 232 9.56 -17.05 13.38
CA ARG A 232 8.58 -18.16 13.31
C ARG A 232 7.73 -18.11 12.04
N GLU A 233 7.42 -16.93 11.52
CA GLU A 233 6.68 -16.78 10.26
C GLU A 233 7.46 -17.25 9.04
N ARG A 234 8.82 -17.32 9.10
CA ARG A 234 9.66 -17.82 8.00
C ARG A 234 9.63 -19.33 7.82
N VAL A 235 9.02 -20.05 8.74
CA VAL A 235 8.79 -21.50 8.59
C VAL A 235 8.01 -21.81 7.31
N SER A 236 7.07 -20.95 6.91
CA SER A 236 6.32 -21.11 5.67
C SER A 236 7.18 -21.00 4.43
N ASP A 237 8.16 -20.10 4.42
CA ASP A 237 9.09 -19.92 3.27
C ASP A 237 9.97 -21.14 3.06
N ILE A 238 10.51 -21.72 4.15
CA ILE A 238 11.33 -22.95 4.08
C ILE A 238 10.51 -24.14 3.58
N ARG A 239 9.27 -24.26 4.04
CA ARG A 239 8.34 -25.29 3.54
C ARG A 239 8.06 -25.11 2.05
N ASP A 240 7.77 -23.88 1.62
CA ASP A 240 7.49 -23.58 0.22
C ASP A 240 8.64 -23.99 -0.71
N ILE A 241 9.87 -23.60 -0.35
CA ILE A 241 11.07 -23.95 -1.12
C ILE A 241 11.25 -25.47 -1.18
N SER A 242 11.12 -26.17 -0.05
CA SER A 242 11.30 -27.62 0.03
C SER A 242 10.23 -28.39 -0.75
N GLU A 243 8.97 -27.94 -0.69
CA GLU A 243 7.86 -28.52 -1.46
C GLU A 243 8.07 -28.30 -2.97
N GLN A 244 8.49 -27.10 -3.39
CA GLN A 244 8.80 -26.83 -4.79
C GLN A 244 9.94 -27.71 -5.28
N LEU A 245 10.99 -27.91 -4.47
CA LEU A 245 12.11 -28.77 -4.81
C LEU A 245 11.66 -30.24 -4.99
N LEU A 246 10.83 -30.77 -4.08
CA LEU A 246 10.24 -32.11 -4.20
C LEU A 246 9.38 -32.24 -5.45
N ASN A 247 8.54 -31.26 -5.76
CA ASN A 247 7.67 -31.25 -6.93
C ASN A 247 8.43 -31.17 -8.25
N ILE A 248 9.58 -30.48 -8.29
CA ILE A 248 10.46 -30.44 -9.46
C ILE A 248 11.19 -31.77 -9.64
N THR A 249 11.62 -32.37 -8.55
CA THR A 249 12.38 -33.63 -8.57
C THR A 249 11.53 -34.84 -8.98
N TRP A 250 10.26 -34.84 -8.58
CA TRP A 250 9.27 -35.89 -8.90
C TRP A 250 7.94 -35.30 -9.39
N PRO A 251 7.90 -34.78 -10.64
CA PRO A 251 6.68 -34.19 -11.21
C PRO A 251 5.51 -35.19 -11.30
N GLU A 252 5.82 -36.48 -11.42
CA GLU A 252 4.82 -37.57 -11.50
C GLU A 252 4.10 -37.84 -10.18
N LEU A 253 4.69 -37.45 -9.07
CA LEU A 253 4.07 -37.55 -7.73
C LEU A 253 3.32 -36.27 -7.35
N GLN A 254 3.51 -35.22 -8.11
CA GLN A 254 2.69 -34.03 -7.96
C GLN A 254 1.24 -34.45 -8.19
N GLN A 255 0.40 -34.36 -7.14
CA GLN A 255 -1.03 -34.59 -7.34
C GLN A 255 -1.50 -33.58 -8.36
N THR A 256 -1.88 -34.08 -9.54
CA THR A 256 -2.52 -33.32 -10.63
C THR A 256 -3.94 -32.86 -10.31
N SER A 257 -4.40 -33.01 -9.08
CA SER A 257 -5.47 -32.14 -8.58
C SER A 257 -4.86 -30.74 -8.38
N ALA A 258 -4.55 -30.04 -9.49
CA ALA A 258 -4.52 -28.60 -9.43
C ALA A 258 -5.79 -28.24 -8.68
N PHE A 259 -5.63 -27.65 -7.50
CA PHE A 259 -6.76 -27.13 -6.72
C PHE A 259 -7.29 -25.95 -7.53
N THR A 260 -8.03 -26.30 -8.60
CA THR A 260 -8.55 -25.32 -9.54
C THR A 260 -9.83 -24.78 -8.95
N LEU A 261 -9.83 -23.51 -8.73
CA LEU A 261 -11.05 -22.80 -8.37
C LEU A 261 -11.87 -22.64 -9.64
N SER A 262 -13.08 -23.18 -9.67
CA SER A 262 -14.01 -23.10 -10.80
C SER A 262 -15.30 -22.35 -10.45
N ALA A 263 -15.45 -21.96 -9.20
CA ALA A 263 -16.59 -21.22 -8.66
C ALA A 263 -16.14 -20.33 -7.50
N PRO A 264 -16.92 -19.31 -7.12
CA PRO A 264 -16.63 -18.48 -5.96
C PRO A 264 -16.33 -19.30 -4.71
N THR A 265 -15.17 -19.11 -4.12
CA THR A 265 -14.65 -19.96 -3.04
C THR A 265 -14.08 -19.13 -1.90
N ILE A 266 -14.40 -19.52 -0.68
CA ILE A 266 -13.70 -19.12 0.55
C ILE A 266 -12.78 -20.26 0.93
N LEU A 267 -11.47 -20.00 0.93
CA LEU A 267 -10.45 -21.02 1.16
C LEU A 267 -10.11 -21.11 2.65
N VAL A 268 -10.03 -22.31 3.19
CA VAL A 268 -9.58 -22.57 4.57
C VAL A 268 -8.29 -23.35 4.53
N ALA A 269 -7.26 -22.85 5.23
CA ALA A 269 -5.98 -23.53 5.36
C ALA A 269 -5.38 -23.35 6.76
N GLU A 270 -4.51 -24.28 7.19
CA GLU A 270 -3.68 -24.03 8.37
C GLU A 270 -2.71 -22.88 8.10
N ASP A 271 -2.07 -22.92 6.97
CA ASP A 271 -1.18 -21.92 6.40
C ASP A 271 -1.21 -22.05 4.87
N LEU A 272 -0.83 -21.01 4.16
CA LEU A 272 -0.74 -20.99 2.71
C LEU A 272 0.56 -20.30 2.31
N THR A 273 1.37 -20.99 1.51
CA THR A 273 2.64 -20.41 1.05
C THR A 273 2.41 -19.36 -0.05
N PRO A 274 3.34 -18.40 -0.24
CA PRO A 274 3.24 -17.42 -1.30
C PRO A 274 3.07 -18.03 -2.70
N SER A 275 3.80 -19.10 -3.00
CA SER A 275 3.71 -19.79 -4.29
C SER A 275 2.38 -20.51 -4.49
N GLN A 276 1.83 -21.09 -3.43
CA GLN A 276 0.49 -21.69 -3.47
C GLN A 276 -0.57 -20.62 -3.72
N PHE A 277 -0.52 -19.48 -3.01
CA PHE A 277 -1.43 -18.36 -3.23
C PHE A 277 -1.37 -17.85 -4.70
N LEU A 278 -0.16 -17.63 -5.22
CA LEU A 278 0.05 -17.16 -6.61
C LEU A 278 -0.40 -18.18 -7.67
N SER A 279 -0.60 -19.44 -7.31
CA SER A 279 -1.14 -20.48 -8.20
C SER A 279 -2.65 -20.50 -8.27
N LEU A 280 -3.35 -19.81 -7.35
CA LEU A 280 -4.80 -19.75 -7.31
C LEU A 280 -5.34 -18.73 -8.31
N ASP A 281 -6.46 -19.09 -8.94
CA ASP A 281 -7.20 -18.13 -9.76
C ASP A 281 -7.96 -17.15 -8.85
N THR A 282 -7.44 -15.93 -8.77
CA THR A 282 -8.01 -14.86 -7.94
C THR A 282 -9.41 -14.44 -8.37
N GLN A 283 -9.82 -14.76 -9.61
CA GLN A 283 -11.19 -14.50 -10.09
C GLN A 283 -12.21 -15.24 -9.22
N TYR A 284 -11.90 -16.46 -8.81
CA TYR A 284 -12.77 -17.33 -8.02
C TYR A 284 -12.46 -17.32 -6.53
N LEU A 285 -11.29 -16.81 -6.11
CA LEU A 285 -10.93 -16.69 -4.71
C LEU A 285 -11.60 -15.47 -4.09
N LYS A 286 -12.64 -15.67 -3.28
CA LYS A 286 -13.43 -14.60 -2.67
C LYS A 286 -13.04 -14.28 -1.23
N GLY A 287 -12.19 -15.09 -0.61
CA GLY A 287 -11.66 -14.86 0.73
C GLY A 287 -10.89 -16.05 1.25
N MET A 288 -10.20 -15.86 2.38
CA MET A 288 -9.42 -16.91 3.02
C MET A 288 -9.60 -16.91 4.53
N VAL A 289 -9.57 -18.10 5.12
CA VAL A 289 -9.42 -18.30 6.56
C VAL A 289 -8.10 -19.03 6.79
N LEU A 290 -7.17 -18.40 7.52
CA LEU A 290 -5.83 -18.92 7.78
C LEU A 290 -5.62 -19.10 9.29
N GLU A 291 -5.33 -20.33 9.72
CA GLU A 291 -5.25 -20.67 11.15
C GLU A 291 -3.97 -20.14 11.80
N LYS A 292 -2.82 -20.27 11.13
CA LYS A 292 -1.47 -20.03 11.69
C LYS A 292 -0.73 -18.83 11.10
N THR A 293 -1.38 -18.06 10.25
CA THR A 293 -0.74 -16.93 9.53
C THR A 293 -0.62 -15.70 10.43
N GLY A 294 0.58 -15.15 10.52
CA GLY A 294 0.85 -13.88 11.21
C GLY A 294 0.52 -12.64 10.34
N ARG A 295 0.49 -11.47 10.99
CA ARG A 295 0.13 -10.19 10.34
C ARG A 295 1.13 -9.70 9.29
N THR A 296 2.37 -10.18 9.36
CA THR A 296 3.49 -9.82 8.47
C THR A 296 3.83 -10.91 7.46
N SER A 297 3.00 -11.97 7.39
CA SER A 297 3.17 -13.06 6.45
C SER A 297 3.15 -12.57 4.99
N HIS A 298 4.03 -13.09 4.17
CA HIS A 298 4.12 -12.77 2.74
C HIS A 298 2.83 -13.09 1.98
N THR A 299 2.15 -14.18 2.34
CA THR A 299 0.86 -14.55 1.75
C THR A 299 -0.21 -13.49 2.05
N LEU A 300 -0.21 -12.92 3.27
CA LEU A 300 -1.15 -11.87 3.65
C LEU A 300 -0.90 -10.57 2.87
N ILE A 301 0.36 -10.23 2.65
CA ILE A 301 0.74 -9.06 1.83
C ILE A 301 0.20 -9.21 0.40
N LEU A 302 0.38 -10.41 -0.19
CA LEU A 302 -0.17 -10.72 -1.52
C LEU A 302 -1.71 -10.69 -1.55
N ALA A 303 -2.36 -11.22 -0.51
CA ALA A 303 -3.82 -11.19 -0.39
C ALA A 303 -4.37 -9.77 -0.31
N ARG A 304 -3.73 -8.89 0.47
CA ARG A 304 -4.09 -7.45 0.53
C ARG A 304 -3.92 -6.75 -0.81
N ALA A 305 -2.80 -6.99 -1.50
CA ALA A 305 -2.57 -6.45 -2.84
C ALA A 305 -3.62 -6.91 -3.85
N GLY A 306 -4.09 -8.17 -3.73
CA GLY A 306 -5.17 -8.75 -4.53
C GLY A 306 -6.59 -8.41 -4.04
N SER A 307 -6.74 -7.58 -2.97
CA SER A 307 -8.02 -7.25 -2.34
C SER A 307 -8.83 -8.49 -1.89
N VAL A 308 -8.14 -9.56 -1.49
CA VAL A 308 -8.74 -10.79 -0.98
C VAL A 308 -8.89 -10.66 0.54
N PRO A 309 -10.11 -10.68 1.11
CA PRO A 309 -10.31 -10.61 2.55
C PRO A 309 -9.81 -11.87 3.27
N VAL A 310 -9.21 -11.67 4.47
CA VAL A 310 -8.61 -12.76 5.25
C VAL A 310 -9.02 -12.67 6.70
N LEU A 311 -9.49 -13.79 7.24
CA LEU A 311 -9.72 -14.02 8.68
C LEU A 311 -8.70 -14.99 9.24
N SER A 312 -8.39 -14.84 10.52
CA SER A 312 -7.68 -15.82 11.35
C SER A 312 -8.45 -16.08 12.64
N GLY A 313 -7.87 -16.88 13.55
CA GLY A 313 -8.51 -17.21 14.83
C GLY A 313 -9.57 -18.32 14.74
N LEU A 314 -9.80 -18.86 13.54
CA LEU A 314 -10.63 -20.03 13.29
C LEU A 314 -9.74 -21.21 12.92
N THR A 315 -10.01 -22.41 13.43
CA THR A 315 -9.20 -23.58 13.13
C THR A 315 -9.79 -24.40 11.97
N VAL A 316 -8.92 -25.03 11.18
CA VAL A 316 -9.35 -25.94 10.11
C VAL A 316 -10.26 -27.04 10.66
N ALA A 317 -9.96 -27.54 11.87
CA ALA A 317 -10.75 -28.56 12.53
C ALA A 317 -12.18 -28.08 12.91
N SER A 318 -12.31 -26.83 13.37
CA SER A 318 -13.62 -26.24 13.70
C SER A 318 -14.50 -26.03 12.46
N LEU A 319 -13.86 -25.74 11.33
CA LEU A 319 -14.54 -25.50 10.06
C LEU A 319 -14.75 -26.78 9.21
N ALA A 320 -14.13 -27.90 9.58
CA ALA A 320 -14.25 -29.17 8.84
C ALA A 320 -15.71 -29.62 8.58
N PRO A 321 -16.65 -29.49 9.54
CA PRO A 321 -18.06 -29.86 9.31
C PRO A 321 -18.79 -28.93 8.34
N LEU A 322 -18.20 -27.75 8.04
CA LEU A 322 -18.78 -26.71 7.20
C LEU A 322 -18.26 -26.76 5.77
N MET A 323 -17.31 -27.64 5.46
CA MET A 323 -16.76 -27.77 4.12
C MET A 323 -17.84 -28.11 3.09
N GLY A 324 -17.81 -27.43 1.96
CA GLY A 324 -18.79 -27.55 0.88
C GLY A 324 -20.06 -26.70 1.07
N LYS A 325 -20.21 -26.02 2.21
CA LYS A 325 -21.33 -25.12 2.48
C LYS A 325 -21.07 -23.72 1.93
N GLU A 326 -22.14 -23.00 1.59
CA GLU A 326 -22.08 -21.59 1.27
C GLU A 326 -21.80 -20.77 2.53
N VAL A 327 -20.87 -19.82 2.40
CA VAL A 327 -20.47 -18.93 3.50
C VAL A 327 -20.22 -17.52 2.97
N ILE A 328 -20.32 -16.55 3.88
CA ILE A 328 -19.88 -15.17 3.62
C ILE A 328 -18.80 -14.84 4.64
N LEU A 329 -17.65 -14.40 4.16
CA LEU A 329 -16.56 -13.89 4.97
C LEU A 329 -16.68 -12.37 5.04
N ASP A 330 -16.90 -11.84 6.24
CA ASP A 330 -16.96 -10.42 6.52
C ASP A 330 -15.72 -10.00 7.34
N GLY A 331 -14.71 -9.47 6.62
CA GLY A 331 -13.51 -8.93 7.21
C GLY A 331 -13.67 -7.50 7.76
N ILE A 332 -14.85 -6.89 7.70
CA ILE A 332 -15.16 -5.62 8.36
C ILE A 332 -15.58 -5.91 9.81
N CYS A 333 -16.51 -6.84 9.98
CA CYS A 333 -17.04 -7.26 11.30
C CYS A 333 -16.29 -8.43 11.92
N SER A 334 -15.26 -8.99 11.27
CA SER A 334 -14.46 -10.12 11.76
C SER A 334 -15.27 -11.41 11.95
N VAL A 335 -16.21 -11.72 11.05
CA VAL A 335 -17.07 -12.89 11.13
C VAL A 335 -17.12 -13.71 9.85
N LEU A 336 -17.33 -15.01 10.01
CA LEU A 336 -17.71 -15.93 8.94
C LEU A 336 -19.17 -16.32 9.16
N VAL A 337 -20.03 -15.93 8.22
CA VAL A 337 -21.46 -16.29 8.21
C VAL A 337 -21.61 -17.65 7.53
N VAL A 338 -22.24 -18.59 8.20
CA VAL A 338 -22.37 -19.97 7.74
C VAL A 338 -23.80 -20.22 7.28
N GLU A 339 -23.94 -20.80 6.08
CA GLU A 339 -25.25 -21.14 5.49
C GLU A 339 -26.21 -19.94 5.55
N PRO A 340 -25.84 -18.77 4.95
CA PRO A 340 -26.67 -17.59 5.03
C PRO A 340 -28.07 -17.87 4.44
N ASN A 341 -29.12 -17.48 5.17
CA ASN A 341 -30.47 -17.48 4.63
C ASN A 341 -30.68 -16.36 3.61
N ASP A 342 -31.80 -16.34 2.90
CA ASP A 342 -32.09 -15.37 1.86
C ASP A 342 -31.99 -13.93 2.37
N ALA A 343 -32.50 -13.64 3.59
CA ALA A 343 -32.46 -12.30 4.17
C ALA A 343 -31.03 -11.83 4.49
N VAL A 344 -30.15 -12.74 4.94
CA VAL A 344 -28.73 -12.46 5.16
C VAL A 344 -28.01 -12.24 3.83
N ASN A 345 -28.28 -13.07 2.82
CA ASN A 345 -27.75 -12.89 1.47
C ASN A 345 -28.16 -11.54 0.87
N ASP A 346 -29.39 -11.15 1.03
CA ASP A 346 -29.91 -9.87 0.60
C ASP A 346 -29.23 -8.69 1.32
N TYR A 347 -29.00 -8.81 2.63
CA TYR A 347 -28.25 -7.82 3.41
C TYR A 347 -26.85 -7.63 2.84
N TYR A 348 -26.10 -8.70 2.58
CA TYR A 348 -24.76 -8.58 1.99
C TYR A 348 -24.77 -8.14 0.53
N SER A 349 -25.84 -8.40 -0.22
CA SER A 349 -26.02 -7.84 -1.55
C SER A 349 -26.15 -6.31 -1.52
N VAL A 350 -26.79 -5.75 -0.50
CA VAL A 350 -26.82 -4.29 -0.27
C VAL A 350 -25.42 -3.76 0.02
N ALA A 351 -24.66 -4.44 0.89
CA ALA A 351 -23.28 -4.05 1.20
C ALA A 351 -22.40 -4.01 -0.06
N GLN A 352 -22.52 -5.02 -0.94
CA GLN A 352 -21.81 -5.06 -2.22
C GLN A 352 -22.21 -3.89 -3.13
N ARG A 353 -23.51 -3.62 -3.29
CA ARG A 353 -24.01 -2.48 -4.10
C ARG A 353 -23.50 -1.14 -3.56
N LEU A 354 -23.41 -0.97 -2.25
CA LEU A 354 -22.85 0.23 -1.64
C LEU A 354 -21.34 0.36 -1.93
N ALA A 355 -20.60 -0.75 -1.91
CA ALA A 355 -19.18 -0.78 -2.28
C ALA A 355 -18.99 -0.40 -3.75
N ASP A 356 -19.80 -0.94 -4.65
CA ASP A 356 -19.76 -0.63 -6.09
C ASP A 356 -20.12 0.85 -6.33
N ARG A 357 -21.16 1.38 -5.68
CA ARG A 357 -21.50 2.80 -5.72
C ARG A 357 -20.37 3.70 -5.22
N ARG A 358 -19.74 3.33 -4.12
CA ARG A 358 -18.58 4.07 -3.58
C ARG A 358 -17.45 4.10 -4.62
N HIS A 359 -17.14 2.97 -5.23
CA HIS A 359 -16.13 2.88 -6.26
C HIS A 359 -16.45 3.74 -7.49
N GLN A 360 -17.70 3.67 -7.98
CA GLN A 360 -18.17 4.51 -9.10
C GLN A 360 -18.11 6.01 -8.76
N GLN A 361 -18.46 6.37 -7.52
CA GLN A 361 -18.38 7.77 -7.09
C GLN A 361 -16.93 8.24 -7.02
N GLN A 362 -16.01 7.40 -6.51
CA GLN A 362 -14.59 7.69 -6.50
C GLN A 362 -14.03 7.91 -7.91
N ILE A 363 -14.42 7.08 -8.89
CA ILE A 363 -14.03 7.24 -10.30
C ILE A 363 -14.57 8.57 -10.87
N LYS A 364 -15.83 8.92 -10.60
CA LYS A 364 -16.42 10.20 -11.00
C LYS A 364 -15.66 11.37 -10.37
N ASP A 365 -15.40 11.31 -9.07
CA ASP A 365 -14.69 12.34 -8.32
C ASP A 365 -13.24 12.48 -8.79
N ALA A 366 -12.59 11.36 -9.14
CA ALA A 366 -11.26 11.33 -9.71
C ALA A 366 -11.18 12.07 -11.06
N GLY A 367 -12.24 11.97 -11.89
CA GLY A 367 -12.36 12.68 -13.16
C GLY A 367 -12.59 14.19 -13.04
N LEU A 368 -13.00 14.69 -11.88
CA LEU A 368 -13.26 16.12 -11.68
C LEU A 368 -11.93 16.91 -11.61
N PRO A 369 -11.94 18.19 -12.03
CA PRO A 369 -10.80 19.08 -11.88
C PRO A 369 -10.36 19.19 -10.40
N ALA A 370 -9.04 19.26 -10.18
CA ALA A 370 -8.49 19.52 -8.86
C ALA A 370 -8.49 21.05 -8.62
N LEU A 371 -9.55 21.52 -8.01
CA LEU A 371 -9.78 22.92 -7.68
C LEU A 371 -10.09 23.03 -6.19
N THR A 372 -9.62 24.09 -5.55
CA THR A 372 -10.11 24.47 -4.21
C THR A 372 -11.55 24.96 -4.29
N ARG A 373 -12.20 25.12 -3.13
CA ARG A 373 -13.55 25.66 -3.05
C ARG A 373 -13.69 27.06 -3.67
N ASP A 374 -12.65 27.87 -3.54
CA ASP A 374 -12.54 29.22 -4.13
C ASP A 374 -11.96 29.20 -5.56
N ASN A 375 -12.00 28.04 -6.24
CA ASN A 375 -11.63 27.81 -7.63
C ASN A 375 -10.15 28.06 -7.95
N VAL A 376 -9.24 27.90 -7.00
CA VAL A 376 -7.80 27.94 -7.29
C VAL A 376 -7.39 26.56 -7.83
N PRO A 377 -6.79 26.48 -9.02
CA PRO A 377 -6.33 25.22 -9.59
C PRO A 377 -5.07 24.71 -8.87
N VAL A 378 -5.04 23.41 -8.64
CA VAL A 378 -3.90 22.69 -8.04
C VAL A 378 -3.66 21.44 -8.87
N GLU A 379 -2.42 21.11 -9.18
CA GLU A 379 -2.10 19.90 -9.93
C GLU A 379 -1.96 18.70 -8.97
N ILE A 380 -2.71 17.64 -9.23
CA ILE A 380 -2.61 16.38 -8.49
C ILE A 380 -2.04 15.32 -9.42
N ALA A 381 -0.80 14.95 -9.18
CA ALA A 381 -0.02 14.05 -10.02
C ALA A 381 0.29 12.72 -9.32
N ALA A 382 0.76 11.74 -10.09
CA ALA A 382 1.12 10.43 -9.55
C ALA A 382 2.64 10.25 -9.46
N ASN A 383 3.07 9.49 -8.44
CA ASN A 383 4.39 8.90 -8.34
C ASN A 383 4.33 7.48 -8.92
N ILE A 384 5.25 7.12 -9.79
CA ILE A 384 5.39 5.77 -10.35
C ILE A 384 6.84 5.28 -10.29
N GLY A 385 7.02 3.97 -10.15
CA GLY A 385 8.32 3.28 -10.23
C GLY A 385 8.49 2.53 -11.57
N SER A 386 7.40 2.18 -12.24
CA SER A 386 7.43 1.46 -13.50
C SER A 386 6.45 2.02 -14.54
N ALA A 387 6.70 1.73 -15.82
CA ALA A 387 5.80 2.14 -16.91
C ALA A 387 4.42 1.45 -16.81
N LEU A 388 4.34 0.29 -16.19
CA LEU A 388 3.10 -0.47 -16.01
C LEU A 388 2.11 0.20 -15.03
N GLU A 389 2.60 1.02 -14.13
CA GLU A 389 1.76 1.75 -13.15
C GLU A 389 1.03 2.95 -13.77
N ALA A 390 1.53 3.52 -14.87
CA ALA A 390 1.00 4.74 -15.47
C ALA A 390 -0.50 4.66 -15.84
N PRO A 391 -1.02 3.61 -16.51
CA PRO A 391 -2.45 3.50 -16.83
C PRO A 391 -3.33 3.52 -15.57
N GLY A 392 -2.94 2.79 -14.52
CA GLY A 392 -3.64 2.76 -13.23
C GLY A 392 -3.66 4.13 -12.55
N ALA A 393 -2.54 4.86 -12.57
CA ALA A 393 -2.43 6.20 -12.02
C ALA A 393 -3.41 7.18 -12.70
N PHE A 394 -3.51 7.15 -14.03
CA PHE A 394 -4.46 8.00 -14.76
C PHE A 394 -5.91 7.60 -14.54
N THR A 395 -6.20 6.31 -14.35
CA THR A 395 -7.53 5.82 -13.95
C THR A 395 -7.93 6.35 -12.58
N CYS A 396 -6.98 6.48 -11.65
CA CYS A 396 -7.19 7.11 -10.35
C CYS A 396 -7.38 8.65 -10.44
N GLY A 397 -7.27 9.23 -11.63
CA GLY A 397 -7.52 10.66 -11.85
C GLY A 397 -6.27 11.54 -11.78
N ALA A 398 -5.07 11.00 -11.95
CA ALA A 398 -3.85 11.78 -12.06
C ALA A 398 -3.92 12.79 -13.23
N GLN A 399 -3.49 14.01 -12.98
CA GLN A 399 -3.40 15.06 -13.99
C GLN A 399 -2.04 15.05 -14.71
N GLY A 400 -1.05 14.35 -14.12
CA GLY A 400 0.27 14.13 -14.67
C GLY A 400 0.99 13.02 -13.89
N ILE A 401 2.22 12.72 -14.28
CA ILE A 401 3.19 11.95 -13.49
C ILE A 401 4.18 12.97 -12.92
N GLY A 402 4.06 13.28 -11.63
CA GLY A 402 4.92 14.24 -10.94
C GLY A 402 6.26 13.66 -10.52
N LEU A 403 6.35 12.32 -10.48
CA LEU A 403 7.62 11.62 -10.25
C LEU A 403 7.62 10.26 -10.94
N PHE A 404 8.42 10.10 -11.97
CA PHE A 404 8.85 8.78 -12.43
C PHE A 404 10.24 8.46 -11.88
N ARG A 405 10.29 7.48 -10.97
CA ARG A 405 11.52 6.98 -10.33
C ARG A 405 12.25 6.07 -11.31
N THR A 406 13.11 6.64 -12.15
CA THR A 406 13.78 5.88 -13.22
C THR A 406 14.84 4.92 -12.72
N GLU A 407 15.32 5.07 -11.48
CA GLU A 407 16.31 4.16 -10.88
C GLU A 407 15.84 2.71 -10.84
N MET A 408 14.54 2.44 -10.81
CA MET A 408 14.00 1.08 -10.87
C MET A 408 14.38 0.33 -12.15
N LEU A 409 14.67 1.05 -13.24
CA LEU A 409 15.19 0.44 -14.49
C LEU A 409 16.64 -0.03 -14.37
N TYR A 410 17.39 0.48 -13.39
CA TYR A 410 18.82 0.18 -13.20
C TYR A 410 19.06 -0.84 -12.11
N MET A 411 18.10 -1.06 -11.23
CA MET A 411 18.21 -1.98 -10.11
C MET A 411 17.94 -3.43 -10.55
N ASP A 412 18.41 -4.39 -9.76
CA ASP A 412 18.18 -5.85 -9.93
C ASP A 412 18.58 -6.41 -11.29
N ARG A 413 19.70 -5.94 -11.82
CA ARG A 413 20.27 -6.32 -13.13
C ARG A 413 21.78 -6.49 -13.04
N ASP A 414 22.31 -7.27 -13.99
CA ASP A 414 23.76 -7.49 -14.13
C ASP A 414 24.43 -6.42 -15.02
N THR A 415 23.66 -5.68 -15.81
CA THR A 415 24.14 -4.66 -16.75
C THR A 415 23.18 -3.46 -16.79
N ALA A 416 23.73 -2.28 -17.07
CA ALA A 416 22.90 -1.09 -17.23
C ALA A 416 21.88 -1.24 -18.38
N PRO A 417 20.67 -0.65 -18.25
CA PRO A 417 19.70 -0.63 -19.36
C PRO A 417 20.26 0.19 -20.53
N ASP A 418 20.11 -0.34 -21.74
CA ASP A 418 20.56 0.38 -22.94
C ASP A 418 19.60 1.54 -23.31
N GLU A 419 20.00 2.35 -24.33
CA GLU A 419 19.19 3.49 -24.76
C GLU A 419 17.81 3.07 -25.28
N GLN A 420 17.70 1.94 -25.96
CA GLN A 420 16.46 1.49 -26.58
C GLN A 420 15.46 1.00 -25.53
N GLU A 421 15.93 0.23 -24.57
CA GLU A 421 15.12 -0.25 -23.45
C GLU A 421 14.56 0.91 -22.61
N GLN A 422 15.39 1.88 -22.28
CA GLN A 422 14.96 3.09 -21.57
C GLN A 422 13.96 3.90 -22.41
N PHE A 423 14.23 4.08 -23.70
CA PHE A 423 13.35 4.79 -24.63
C PHE A 423 11.95 4.16 -24.66
N GLU A 424 11.85 2.83 -24.78
CA GLU A 424 10.58 2.11 -24.83
C GLU A 424 9.78 2.31 -23.54
N ALA A 425 10.42 2.18 -22.37
CA ALA A 425 9.78 2.40 -21.08
C ALA A 425 9.26 3.85 -20.93
N TYR A 426 10.08 4.85 -21.28
CA TYR A 426 9.70 6.26 -21.20
C TYR A 426 8.60 6.62 -22.19
N GLN A 427 8.67 6.10 -23.42
CA GLN A 427 7.65 6.31 -24.45
C GLN A 427 6.31 5.71 -24.02
N GLN A 428 6.30 4.52 -23.43
CA GLN A 428 5.08 3.88 -22.94
C GLN A 428 4.34 4.75 -21.92
N VAL A 429 5.06 5.37 -20.97
CA VAL A 429 4.48 6.29 -19.99
C VAL A 429 3.92 7.53 -20.67
N LEU A 430 4.65 8.15 -21.61
CA LEU A 430 4.20 9.33 -22.35
C LEU A 430 2.97 9.07 -23.21
N LEU A 431 2.88 7.90 -23.83
CA LEU A 431 1.70 7.49 -24.59
C LEU A 431 0.50 7.28 -23.64
N SER A 432 0.71 6.65 -22.47
CA SER A 432 -0.34 6.48 -21.46
C SER A 432 -0.82 7.83 -20.90
N ALA A 433 0.06 8.82 -20.85
CA ALA A 433 -0.24 10.17 -20.36
C ALA A 433 -1.12 11.00 -21.29
N GLN A 434 -1.23 10.65 -22.58
CA GLN A 434 -2.10 11.33 -23.56
C GLN A 434 -1.88 12.86 -23.60
N GLY A 435 -0.62 13.32 -23.54
CA GLY A 435 -0.25 14.72 -23.55
C GLY A 435 -0.19 15.42 -22.20
N LYS A 436 -0.60 14.77 -21.12
CA LYS A 436 -0.39 15.25 -19.75
C LYS A 436 1.11 15.25 -19.41
N PRO A 437 1.57 16.10 -18.44
CA PRO A 437 2.97 16.17 -18.08
C PRO A 437 3.48 14.87 -17.45
N VAL A 438 4.73 14.53 -17.77
CA VAL A 438 5.46 13.41 -17.16
C VAL A 438 6.84 13.90 -16.76
N ILE A 439 7.12 13.90 -15.45
CA ILE A 439 8.40 14.31 -14.89
C ILE A 439 9.30 13.09 -14.72
N PHE A 440 10.34 13.00 -15.53
CA PHE A 440 11.37 11.98 -15.42
C PHE A 440 12.45 12.45 -14.46
N ARG A 441 12.56 11.78 -13.29
CA ARG A 441 13.70 11.99 -12.42
C ARG A 441 14.90 11.22 -12.98
N THR A 442 16.01 11.87 -13.19
CA THR A 442 17.24 11.17 -13.59
C THR A 442 17.66 10.19 -12.51
N MET A 443 18.41 9.17 -12.89
CA MET A 443 18.77 8.04 -12.03
C MET A 443 19.33 8.48 -10.67
N ASP A 444 18.66 8.07 -9.59
CA ASP A 444 19.08 8.29 -8.21
C ASP A 444 19.66 6.99 -7.67
N ILE A 445 20.86 6.62 -8.14
CA ILE A 445 21.61 5.43 -7.82
C ILE A 445 22.92 5.77 -7.13
N GLY A 446 23.53 4.79 -6.45
CA GLY A 446 24.66 4.98 -5.56
C GLY A 446 24.22 5.22 -4.12
N GLY A 447 25.15 5.42 -3.20
CA GLY A 447 24.84 5.57 -1.78
C GLY A 447 24.16 4.32 -1.20
N ASP A 448 22.91 4.49 -0.76
CA ASP A 448 22.07 3.42 -0.22
C ASP A 448 21.51 2.45 -1.30
N LYS A 449 21.50 2.87 -2.57
CA LYS A 449 21.03 2.07 -3.71
C LYS A 449 22.23 1.54 -4.50
N GLN A 450 22.82 0.48 -4.00
CA GLN A 450 23.98 -0.12 -4.64
C GLN A 450 23.61 -0.84 -5.95
N ILE A 451 24.42 -0.59 -6.97
CA ILE A 451 24.30 -1.20 -8.29
C ILE A 451 25.58 -2.01 -8.56
N PRO A 452 25.51 -3.34 -8.56
CA PRO A 452 26.71 -4.21 -8.59
C PRO A 452 27.64 -3.94 -9.78
N TYR A 453 27.09 -3.66 -10.95
CA TYR A 453 27.87 -3.43 -12.18
C TYR A 453 28.54 -2.06 -12.26
N LEU A 454 28.26 -1.12 -11.32
CA LEU A 454 28.94 0.19 -11.31
C LEU A 454 30.20 0.22 -10.44
N ASN A 455 30.43 -0.83 -9.64
CA ASN A 455 31.59 -0.94 -8.74
C ASN A 455 31.81 0.29 -7.85
N ILE A 456 30.72 0.94 -7.42
CA ILE A 456 30.77 2.06 -6.48
C ILE A 456 31.17 1.52 -5.10
N PRO A 457 32.24 2.03 -4.46
CA PRO A 457 32.65 1.59 -3.14
C PRO A 457 31.56 1.79 -2.10
N GLN A 458 31.49 0.88 -1.13
CA GLN A 458 30.60 1.06 0.01
C GLN A 458 31.07 2.22 0.88
N GLU A 459 30.13 3.06 1.31
CA GLU A 459 30.39 4.26 2.07
C GLU A 459 29.88 4.13 3.51
N GLU A 460 30.53 4.83 4.46
CA GLU A 460 30.12 4.86 5.87
C GLU A 460 28.78 5.61 6.06
N ASN A 461 28.48 6.60 5.20
CA ASN A 461 27.28 7.42 5.25
C ASN A 461 26.61 7.45 3.87
N PRO A 462 25.95 6.36 3.42
CA PRO A 462 25.45 6.23 2.06
C PRO A 462 24.48 7.35 1.63
N PHE A 463 23.62 7.82 2.51
CA PHE A 463 22.69 8.92 2.21
C PHE A 463 23.39 10.27 1.98
N LEU A 464 24.56 10.49 2.62
CA LEU A 464 25.38 11.70 2.44
C LEU A 464 26.45 11.52 1.36
N GLY A 465 26.56 10.35 0.77
CA GLY A 465 27.69 9.91 -0.04
C GLY A 465 27.54 10.16 -1.54
N TYR A 466 28.13 9.26 -2.30
CA TYR A 466 28.31 9.31 -3.75
C TYR A 466 27.09 8.73 -4.48
N ARG A 467 26.07 9.55 -4.70
CA ARG A 467 24.78 9.17 -5.32
C ARG A 467 24.24 10.26 -6.24
N ALA A 468 23.33 9.86 -7.12
CA ALA A 468 22.54 10.73 -7.97
C ALA A 468 23.43 11.70 -8.79
N VAL A 469 23.12 13.00 -8.80
CA VAL A 469 23.88 14.01 -9.57
C VAL A 469 25.38 14.00 -9.29
N ARG A 470 25.81 13.51 -8.14
CA ARG A 470 27.23 13.48 -7.74
C ARG A 470 28.04 12.45 -8.54
N ILE A 471 27.39 11.36 -9.00
CA ILE A 471 28.06 10.31 -9.79
C ILE A 471 28.09 10.61 -11.29
N TYR A 472 27.25 11.52 -11.81
CA TYR A 472 27.06 11.70 -13.25
C TYR A 472 28.35 12.09 -13.99
N PRO A 473 29.27 12.92 -13.47
CA PRO A 473 30.50 13.22 -14.19
C PRO A 473 31.42 12.01 -14.41
N GLU A 474 31.48 11.09 -13.45
CA GLU A 474 32.28 9.86 -13.56
C GLU A 474 31.60 8.83 -14.47
N PHE A 475 30.27 8.71 -14.40
CA PHE A 475 29.46 7.82 -15.24
C PHE A 475 28.75 8.59 -16.36
N ALA A 476 29.45 9.54 -16.99
CA ALA A 476 28.86 10.46 -17.98
C ALA A 476 28.20 9.73 -19.16
N ASP A 477 28.73 8.60 -19.60
CA ASP A 477 28.15 7.83 -20.71
C ASP A 477 26.81 7.20 -20.31
N LEU A 478 26.70 6.70 -19.09
CA LEU A 478 25.44 6.18 -18.56
C LEU A 478 24.39 7.30 -18.46
N PHE A 479 24.79 8.46 -17.96
CA PHE A 479 23.92 9.63 -17.87
C PHE A 479 23.47 10.14 -19.25
N ARG A 480 24.40 10.22 -20.22
CA ARG A 480 24.09 10.59 -21.61
C ARG A 480 23.12 9.62 -22.26
N THR A 481 23.29 8.31 -22.01
CA THR A 481 22.36 7.26 -22.49
C THR A 481 20.95 7.53 -21.99
N GLN A 482 20.79 7.86 -20.70
CA GLN A 482 19.49 8.23 -20.14
C GLN A 482 18.91 9.48 -20.77
N LEU A 483 19.72 10.54 -20.91
CA LEU A 483 19.27 11.80 -21.54
C LEU A 483 18.84 11.60 -22.99
N ARG A 484 19.57 10.76 -23.77
CA ARG A 484 19.19 10.40 -25.14
C ARG A 484 17.83 9.72 -25.18
N ALA A 485 17.61 8.73 -24.31
CA ALA A 485 16.35 8.01 -24.22
C ALA A 485 15.17 8.94 -23.87
N ILE A 486 15.34 9.83 -22.87
CA ILE A 486 14.32 10.81 -22.47
C ILE A 486 14.03 11.81 -23.60
N LEU A 487 15.06 12.37 -24.24
CA LEU A 487 14.88 13.30 -25.35
C LEU A 487 14.16 12.67 -26.54
N ARG A 488 14.50 11.43 -26.90
CA ARG A 488 13.82 10.66 -27.95
C ARG A 488 12.36 10.37 -27.59
N ALA A 489 12.13 9.89 -26.38
CA ALA A 489 10.77 9.57 -25.90
C ALA A 489 9.90 10.84 -25.81
N GLY A 490 10.48 11.97 -25.42
CA GLY A 490 9.80 13.26 -25.32
C GLY A 490 9.23 13.79 -26.65
N ALA A 491 9.65 13.23 -27.80
CA ALA A 491 8.98 13.50 -29.09
C ALA A 491 7.56 12.89 -29.17
N SER A 492 7.17 12.03 -28.23
CA SER A 492 5.87 11.36 -28.19
C SER A 492 4.89 11.97 -27.18
N GLY A 493 5.32 12.95 -26.36
CA GLY A 493 4.45 13.53 -25.33
C GLY A 493 5.10 14.71 -24.57
N ASN A 494 4.46 15.13 -23.48
CA ASN A 494 4.90 16.25 -22.65
C ASN A 494 5.87 15.76 -21.56
N ALA A 495 7.15 15.66 -21.92
CA ALA A 495 8.22 15.23 -21.01
C ALA A 495 8.85 16.44 -20.29
N LEU A 496 9.12 16.30 -18.99
CA LEU A 496 9.91 17.20 -18.16
C LEU A 496 11.05 16.41 -17.51
N LEU A 497 12.18 17.07 -17.26
CA LEU A 497 13.34 16.45 -16.63
C LEU A 497 13.56 17.01 -15.23
N MET A 498 13.80 16.15 -14.25
CA MET A 498 14.06 16.53 -12.87
C MET A 498 15.36 15.91 -12.36
N ILE A 499 16.23 16.74 -11.78
CA ILE A 499 17.54 16.32 -11.27
C ILE A 499 17.49 16.16 -9.75
N PRO A 500 17.79 14.96 -9.19
CA PRO A 500 17.84 14.72 -7.76
C PRO A 500 19.16 15.18 -7.12
N MET A 501 19.17 15.38 -5.80
CA MET A 501 20.36 15.62 -4.96
C MET A 501 21.20 16.84 -5.34
N VAL A 502 20.60 17.83 -6.01
CA VAL A 502 21.27 19.08 -6.39
C VAL A 502 21.59 19.89 -5.16
N HIS A 503 22.83 20.41 -5.09
CA HIS A 503 23.29 21.27 -3.98
C HIS A 503 24.08 22.50 -4.43
N SER A 504 24.49 22.58 -5.71
CA SER A 504 25.19 23.73 -6.27
C SER A 504 24.69 24.05 -7.67
N LEU A 505 24.84 25.32 -8.07
CA LEU A 505 24.46 25.81 -9.39
C LEU A 505 25.33 25.20 -10.50
N ASP A 506 26.61 24.95 -10.20
CA ASP A 506 27.55 24.36 -11.18
C ASP A 506 27.08 23.00 -11.71
N GLN A 507 26.40 22.23 -10.88
CA GLN A 507 25.83 20.96 -11.31
C GLN A 507 24.77 21.16 -12.39
N ILE A 508 23.92 22.17 -12.27
CA ILE A 508 22.87 22.46 -13.24
C ILE A 508 23.47 23.03 -14.54
N LEU A 509 24.46 23.88 -14.44
CA LEU A 509 25.14 24.39 -15.61
C LEU A 509 25.83 23.27 -16.40
N TRP A 510 26.49 22.34 -15.72
CA TRP A 510 27.07 21.16 -16.34
C TRP A 510 26.00 20.26 -17.01
N ILE A 511 24.88 20.03 -16.37
CA ILE A 511 23.76 19.23 -16.93
C ILE A 511 23.17 19.89 -18.16
N LYS A 512 23.00 21.22 -18.16
CA LYS A 512 22.53 21.97 -19.34
C LYS A 512 23.50 21.81 -20.52
N GLN A 513 24.80 21.81 -20.25
CA GLN A 513 25.79 21.55 -21.30
C GLN A 513 25.68 20.12 -21.84
N GLU A 514 25.55 19.13 -20.99
CA GLU A 514 25.36 17.73 -21.40
C GLU A 514 24.07 17.53 -22.21
N LEU A 515 22.96 18.15 -21.78
CA LEU A 515 21.71 18.17 -22.55
C LEU A 515 21.86 18.73 -23.95
N GLN A 516 22.63 19.82 -24.08
CA GLN A 516 22.89 20.43 -25.39
C GLN A 516 23.76 19.50 -26.24
N ASN A 517 24.83 18.93 -25.68
CA ASN A 517 25.70 17.99 -26.36
C ASN A 517 24.90 16.77 -26.89
N VAL A 518 24.00 16.25 -26.09
CA VAL A 518 23.14 15.08 -26.46
C VAL A 518 22.16 15.50 -27.58
N ARG A 519 21.55 16.67 -27.52
CA ARG A 519 20.65 17.16 -28.58
C ARG A 519 21.38 17.29 -29.91
N ASP A 520 22.57 17.90 -29.90
CA ASP A 520 23.36 18.07 -31.10
C ASP A 520 23.77 16.74 -31.71
N ALA A 521 24.12 15.76 -30.87
CA ALA A 521 24.42 14.40 -31.30
C ALA A 521 23.20 13.70 -31.92
N LEU A 522 22.02 13.79 -31.30
CA LEU A 522 20.77 13.21 -31.83
C LEU A 522 20.39 13.88 -33.17
N ALA A 523 20.51 15.20 -33.27
CA ALA A 523 20.23 15.96 -34.49
C ALA A 523 21.18 15.54 -35.63
N SER A 524 22.49 15.41 -35.34
CA SER A 524 23.48 14.97 -36.33
C SER A 524 23.22 13.54 -36.84
N GLN A 525 22.65 12.70 -36.04
CA GLN A 525 22.26 11.31 -36.37
C GLN A 525 20.89 11.24 -37.05
N GLY A 526 20.16 12.35 -37.18
CA GLY A 526 18.82 12.36 -37.77
C GLY A 526 17.75 11.67 -36.91
N LEU A 527 18.02 11.45 -35.60
CA LEU A 527 17.10 10.81 -34.67
C LEU A 527 16.05 11.81 -34.17
N ARG A 528 14.79 11.38 -34.20
CA ARG A 528 13.67 12.21 -33.70
C ARG A 528 13.79 12.38 -32.18
N HIS A 529 13.70 13.63 -31.73
CA HIS A 529 13.76 14.00 -30.32
C HIS A 529 12.93 15.25 -30.03
N THR A 530 12.67 15.56 -28.78
CA THR A 530 11.94 16.77 -28.40
C THR A 530 12.85 18.01 -28.47
N ALA A 531 12.36 19.10 -29.07
CA ALA A 531 13.06 20.37 -29.10
C ALA A 531 13.06 21.07 -27.72
N ARG A 532 12.02 20.87 -26.91
CA ARG A 532 11.88 21.47 -25.58
C ARG A 532 11.77 20.35 -24.55
N LEU A 533 12.64 20.37 -23.56
CA LEU A 533 12.60 19.52 -22.37
C LEU A 533 12.77 20.44 -21.15
N PRO A 534 11.69 20.87 -20.50
CA PRO A 534 11.79 21.70 -19.30
C PRO A 534 12.64 21.00 -18.24
N LEU A 535 13.55 21.75 -17.62
CA LEU A 535 14.49 21.26 -16.62
C LEU A 535 14.09 21.77 -15.24
N GLY A 536 13.87 20.86 -14.30
CA GLY A 536 13.63 21.17 -12.89
C GLY A 536 14.63 20.48 -11.98
N ILE A 537 14.59 20.83 -10.71
CA ILE A 537 15.38 20.18 -9.66
C ILE A 537 14.49 19.64 -8.56
N MET A 538 14.89 18.51 -7.97
CA MET A 538 14.36 18.07 -6.70
C MET A 538 15.06 18.83 -5.58
N VAL A 539 14.28 19.61 -4.83
CA VAL A 539 14.79 20.36 -3.68
C VAL A 539 14.73 19.47 -2.47
N GLU A 540 15.85 18.92 -2.12
CA GLU A 540 15.98 17.96 -1.02
C GLU A 540 17.24 18.20 -0.17
N VAL A 541 18.25 18.91 -0.74
CA VAL A 541 19.43 19.36 0.00
C VAL A 541 19.21 20.80 0.49
N PRO A 542 19.23 21.06 1.81
CA PRO A 542 18.87 22.37 2.38
C PRO A 542 19.70 23.56 1.87
N SER A 543 20.92 23.33 1.37
CA SER A 543 21.76 24.40 0.81
C SER A 543 21.11 25.15 -0.36
N VAL A 544 20.25 24.49 -1.15
CA VAL A 544 19.53 25.10 -2.28
C VAL A 544 18.66 26.26 -1.83
N CYS A 545 18.06 26.16 -0.64
CA CYS A 545 17.15 27.17 -0.12
C CYS A 545 17.82 28.55 0.06
N PHE A 546 19.12 28.57 0.38
CA PHE A 546 19.87 29.80 0.62
C PHE A 546 20.25 30.54 -0.64
N ILE A 547 20.24 29.85 -1.78
CA ILE A 547 20.60 30.43 -3.10
C ILE A 547 19.52 30.13 -4.15
N ILE A 548 18.28 29.95 -3.72
CA ILE A 548 17.17 29.54 -4.58
C ILE A 548 16.91 30.51 -5.73
N ASP A 549 17.09 31.81 -5.52
CA ASP A 549 16.91 32.84 -6.53
C ASP A 549 17.82 32.59 -7.75
N HIS A 550 19.08 32.15 -7.54
CA HIS A 550 19.99 31.80 -8.66
C HIS A 550 19.54 30.58 -9.43
N PHE A 551 18.97 29.59 -8.71
CA PHE A 551 18.38 28.42 -9.38
C PHE A 551 17.15 28.79 -10.21
N CYS A 552 16.35 29.77 -9.77
CA CYS A 552 15.18 30.25 -10.52
C CYS A 552 15.54 30.83 -11.90
N GLU A 553 16.77 31.33 -12.09
CA GLU A 553 17.24 31.80 -13.38
C GLU A 553 17.58 30.64 -14.34
N GLU A 554 17.92 29.48 -13.80
CA GLU A 554 18.47 28.35 -14.55
C GLU A 554 17.52 27.18 -14.76
N VAL A 555 16.44 27.07 -13.97
CA VAL A 555 15.49 25.95 -14.07
C VAL A 555 14.07 26.43 -14.32
N ASP A 556 13.22 25.52 -14.81
CA ASP A 556 11.83 25.80 -15.15
C ASP A 556 10.88 25.56 -13.99
N PHE A 557 11.21 24.64 -13.07
CA PHE A 557 10.37 24.24 -11.94
C PHE A 557 11.17 23.62 -10.79
N PHE A 558 10.49 23.47 -9.64
CA PHE A 558 11.01 22.83 -8.45
C PHE A 558 10.05 21.75 -7.97
N SER A 559 10.56 20.65 -7.40
CA SER A 559 9.77 19.65 -6.71
C SER A 559 10.43 19.30 -5.36
N ILE A 560 9.67 19.37 -4.27
CA ILE A 560 10.22 19.15 -2.94
C ILE A 560 10.27 17.64 -2.66
N GLY A 561 11.47 17.11 -2.49
CA GLY A 561 11.73 15.77 -2.00
C GLY A 561 11.65 15.73 -0.47
N SER A 562 10.43 15.72 0.09
CA SER A 562 10.21 15.90 1.53
C SER A 562 10.94 14.88 2.40
N ASN A 563 11.16 13.65 1.90
CA ASN A 563 11.81 12.61 2.66
C ASN A 563 13.28 12.92 2.91
N ASP A 564 14.05 13.16 1.86
CA ASP A 564 15.48 13.47 1.98
C ASP A 564 15.70 14.88 2.54
N MET A 565 14.84 15.87 2.18
CA MET A 565 14.89 17.20 2.79
C MET A 565 14.75 17.15 4.31
N THR A 566 13.82 16.38 4.85
CA THR A 566 13.63 16.22 6.31
C THR A 566 14.86 15.57 6.92
N GLN A 567 15.37 14.51 6.31
CA GLN A 567 16.56 13.81 6.77
C GLN A 567 17.77 14.73 6.88
N TYR A 568 18.03 15.53 5.85
CA TYR A 568 19.20 16.43 5.82
C TYR A 568 19.01 17.69 6.66
N LEU A 569 17.78 18.19 6.76
CA LEU A 569 17.48 19.35 7.60
C LEU A 569 17.74 19.07 9.08
N TYR A 570 17.40 17.87 9.53
CA TYR A 570 17.59 17.47 10.94
C TYR A 570 18.86 16.67 11.18
N ALA A 571 19.61 16.33 10.14
CA ALA A 571 20.74 15.40 10.22
C ALA A 571 20.35 14.07 10.90
N VAL A 572 19.17 13.57 10.58
CA VAL A 572 18.58 12.35 11.13
C VAL A 572 18.44 11.33 10.03
N ASP A 573 19.07 10.19 10.21
CA ASP A 573 18.86 9.05 9.33
C ASP A 573 17.50 8.40 9.63
N ARG A 574 16.57 8.47 8.69
CA ARG A 574 15.21 7.92 8.81
C ARG A 574 15.18 6.41 8.95
N ASN A 575 16.23 5.73 8.47
CA ASN A 575 16.36 4.28 8.55
C ASN A 575 17.04 3.83 9.86
N ASN A 576 17.58 4.76 10.65
CA ASN A 576 18.18 4.45 11.93
C ASN A 576 17.12 4.46 13.05
N PRO A 577 16.68 3.31 13.58
CA PRO A 577 15.58 3.21 14.54
C PRO A 577 15.85 3.95 15.87
N ARG A 578 17.11 4.26 16.21
CA ARG A 578 17.44 5.02 17.42
C ARG A 578 17.14 6.50 17.30
N VAL A 579 17.16 7.03 16.09
CA VAL A 579 16.95 8.45 15.81
C VAL A 579 15.76 8.72 14.88
N SER A 580 15.18 7.69 14.26
CA SER A 580 14.01 7.84 13.37
C SER A 580 12.81 8.50 14.05
N GLY A 581 12.67 8.38 15.37
CA GLY A 581 11.66 9.13 16.13
C GLY A 581 11.87 10.65 16.13
N LEU A 582 13.05 11.14 15.75
CA LEU A 582 13.34 12.57 15.55
C LEU A 582 13.01 13.03 14.12
N TYR A 583 12.74 12.10 13.20
CA TYR A 583 12.35 12.38 11.84
C TYR A 583 10.89 12.85 11.81
N ASN A 584 10.68 14.15 11.69
CA ASN A 584 9.34 14.73 11.60
C ASN A 584 9.34 15.86 10.55
N PRO A 585 8.63 15.70 9.41
CA PRO A 585 8.52 16.74 8.40
C PRO A 585 7.58 17.89 8.82
N ILE A 586 6.76 17.70 9.87
CA ILE A 586 5.81 18.74 10.33
C ILE A 586 6.41 19.51 11.51
N THR A 587 7.30 20.41 11.19
CA THR A 587 8.00 21.26 12.15
C THR A 587 8.09 22.68 11.60
N PRO A 588 8.24 23.69 12.48
CA PRO A 588 8.36 25.10 12.04
C PRO A 588 9.53 25.34 11.08
N SER A 589 10.67 24.65 11.28
CA SER A 589 11.85 24.82 10.42
C SER A 589 11.61 24.27 9.01
N PHE A 590 11.00 23.10 8.87
CA PHE A 590 10.66 22.53 7.57
C PHE A 590 9.63 23.41 6.84
N LEU A 591 8.57 23.84 7.52
CA LEU A 591 7.52 24.67 6.91
C LEU A 591 8.04 26.03 6.46
N ARG A 592 8.93 26.66 7.25
CA ARG A 592 9.59 27.94 6.88
C ARG A 592 10.48 27.76 5.66
N MET A 593 11.20 26.65 5.56
CA MET A 593 12.03 26.32 4.41
C MET A 593 11.18 26.16 3.15
N VAL A 594 10.09 25.38 3.21
CA VAL A 594 9.16 25.22 2.08
C VAL A 594 8.57 26.57 1.67
N ARG A 595 8.13 27.39 2.63
CA ARG A 595 7.61 28.75 2.36
C ARG A 595 8.62 29.64 1.67
N GLN A 596 9.89 29.58 2.09
CA GLN A 596 10.96 30.35 1.44
C GLN A 596 11.16 29.93 -0.01
N ILE A 597 11.20 28.61 -0.28
CA ILE A 597 11.34 28.06 -1.65
C ILE A 597 10.18 28.52 -2.52
N VAL A 598 8.93 28.31 -2.07
CA VAL A 598 7.74 28.66 -2.83
C VAL A 598 7.68 30.17 -3.10
N THR A 599 7.96 31.00 -2.09
CA THR A 599 7.96 32.46 -2.24
C THR A 599 8.99 32.94 -3.26
N ALA A 600 10.20 32.38 -3.24
CA ALA A 600 11.25 32.75 -4.18
C ALA A 600 10.91 32.28 -5.60
N ALA A 601 10.48 31.04 -5.77
CA ALA A 601 10.10 30.48 -7.06
C ALA A 601 8.95 31.27 -7.70
N HIS A 602 7.90 31.60 -6.96
CA HIS A 602 6.77 32.36 -7.47
C HIS A 602 7.14 33.79 -7.88
N ARG A 603 8.09 34.44 -7.17
CA ARG A 603 8.63 35.77 -7.60
C ARG A 603 9.26 35.70 -8.98
N HIS A 604 9.83 34.56 -9.35
CA HIS A 604 10.44 34.32 -10.65
C HIS A 604 9.50 33.62 -11.66
N GLY A 605 8.22 33.48 -11.34
CA GLY A 605 7.22 32.83 -12.19
C GLY A 605 7.43 31.33 -12.37
N LYS A 606 8.08 30.67 -11.40
CA LYS A 606 8.31 29.20 -11.39
C LYS A 606 7.33 28.55 -10.43
N TRP A 607 6.85 27.35 -10.81
CA TRP A 607 5.96 26.56 -9.95
C TRP A 607 6.75 25.59 -9.08
N VAL A 608 6.15 25.19 -7.96
CA VAL A 608 6.74 24.29 -6.95
C VAL A 608 5.79 23.14 -6.65
N GLY A 609 6.23 21.92 -6.90
CA GLY A 609 5.54 20.70 -6.50
C GLY A 609 6.13 20.07 -5.23
N ILE A 610 5.46 19.03 -4.76
CA ILE A 610 5.96 18.11 -3.72
C ILE A 610 5.76 16.67 -4.18
N CYS A 611 6.82 15.86 -4.14
CA CYS A 611 6.79 14.47 -4.62
C CYS A 611 7.17 13.44 -3.54
N GLY A 612 7.46 13.86 -2.32
CA GLY A 612 7.65 12.98 -1.18
C GLY A 612 6.31 12.41 -0.66
N GLU A 613 6.39 11.45 0.25
CA GLU A 613 5.20 10.81 0.82
C GLU A 613 4.24 11.78 1.50
N LEU A 614 4.79 12.86 2.05
CA LEU A 614 4.03 13.93 2.70
C LEU A 614 2.98 14.56 1.77
N GLY A 615 3.24 14.62 0.46
CA GLY A 615 2.31 15.19 -0.54
C GLY A 615 0.98 14.43 -0.65
N GLY A 616 0.96 13.14 -0.28
CA GLY A 616 -0.24 12.29 -0.28
C GLY A 616 -0.96 12.19 1.07
N GLU A 617 -0.45 12.84 2.12
CA GLU A 617 -1.02 12.79 3.47
C GLU A 617 -2.16 13.81 3.63
N GLN A 618 -3.40 13.32 3.61
CA GLN A 618 -4.61 14.16 3.70
C GLN A 618 -4.59 15.12 4.89
N ARG A 619 -4.09 14.67 6.04
CA ARG A 619 -4.03 15.47 7.27
C ARG A 619 -3.26 16.78 7.09
N TYR A 620 -2.21 16.75 6.26
CA TYR A 620 -1.32 17.89 6.06
C TYR A 620 -1.63 18.71 4.79
N LEU A 621 -2.57 18.23 3.97
CA LEU A 621 -2.96 18.92 2.74
C LEU A 621 -3.34 20.39 2.95
N PRO A 622 -4.15 20.79 3.96
CA PRO A 622 -4.48 22.20 4.18
C PRO A 622 -3.26 23.07 4.45
N LEU A 623 -2.31 22.54 5.22
CA LEU A 623 -1.08 23.21 5.59
C LEU A 623 -0.17 23.41 4.38
N LEU A 624 0.06 22.35 3.63
CA LEU A 624 0.92 22.37 2.43
C LEU A 624 0.33 23.24 1.32
N LEU A 625 -0.98 23.18 1.14
CA LEU A 625 -1.70 24.05 0.21
C LEU A 625 -1.55 25.54 0.62
N GLY A 626 -1.68 25.83 1.92
CA GLY A 626 -1.50 27.18 2.46
C GLY A 626 -0.10 27.73 2.29
N LEU A 627 0.95 26.89 2.23
CA LEU A 627 2.31 27.29 1.89
C LEU A 627 2.45 27.70 0.42
N GLY A 628 1.46 27.40 -0.44
CA GLY A 628 1.41 27.81 -1.84
C GLY A 628 2.02 26.82 -2.82
N LEU A 629 2.08 25.54 -2.47
CA LEU A 629 2.50 24.48 -3.41
C LEU A 629 1.50 24.36 -4.57
N ASP A 630 2.02 24.24 -5.80
CA ASP A 630 1.23 24.20 -7.05
C ASP A 630 0.87 22.77 -7.47
N GLU A 631 1.73 21.77 -7.12
CA GLU A 631 1.56 20.38 -7.48
C GLU A 631 1.73 19.47 -6.25
N PHE A 632 0.89 18.44 -6.15
CA PHE A 632 0.98 17.38 -5.16
C PHE A 632 1.07 16.03 -5.85
N SER A 633 2.22 15.36 -5.72
CA SER A 633 2.47 14.08 -6.36
C SER A 633 2.53 12.95 -5.32
N MET A 634 1.76 11.88 -5.56
CA MET A 634 1.53 10.79 -4.61
C MET A 634 1.29 9.46 -5.31
N SER A 635 1.17 8.37 -4.55
CA SER A 635 0.73 7.09 -5.11
C SER A 635 -0.70 7.18 -5.67
N GLY A 636 -0.98 6.51 -6.79
CA GLY A 636 -2.26 6.58 -7.51
C GLY A 636 -3.51 6.38 -6.63
N PRO A 637 -3.56 5.35 -5.76
CA PRO A 637 -4.72 5.10 -4.88
C PRO A 637 -5.08 6.25 -3.92
N ARG A 638 -4.14 7.15 -3.59
CA ARG A 638 -4.41 8.31 -2.71
C ARG A 638 -5.08 9.48 -3.42
N ILE A 639 -4.94 9.57 -4.74
CA ILE A 639 -5.39 10.71 -5.56
C ILE A 639 -6.88 11.04 -5.39
N PRO A 640 -7.84 10.07 -5.45
CA PRO A 640 -9.25 10.38 -5.34
C PRO A 640 -9.61 11.05 -4.02
N ALA A 641 -9.04 10.57 -2.92
CA ALA A 641 -9.30 11.09 -1.57
C ALA A 641 -8.74 12.51 -1.39
N VAL A 642 -7.51 12.76 -1.86
CA VAL A 642 -6.87 14.09 -1.82
C VAL A 642 -7.65 15.09 -2.69
N LYS A 643 -8.08 14.71 -3.90
CA LYS A 643 -8.91 15.58 -4.75
C LYS A 643 -10.25 15.92 -4.13
N THR A 644 -10.86 14.96 -3.43
CA THR A 644 -12.13 15.20 -2.72
C THR A 644 -11.94 16.17 -1.57
N GLN A 645 -10.88 16.03 -0.78
CA GLN A 645 -10.56 16.96 0.30
C GLN A 645 -10.20 18.35 -0.24
N LEU A 646 -9.39 18.43 -1.30
CA LEU A 646 -9.00 19.70 -1.93
C LEU A 646 -10.22 20.57 -2.27
N ARG A 647 -11.27 19.97 -2.82
CA ARG A 647 -12.52 20.68 -3.18
C ARG A 647 -13.29 21.23 -1.97
N GLN A 648 -12.94 20.80 -0.78
CA GLN A 648 -13.53 21.30 0.47
C GLN A 648 -12.72 22.44 1.09
N LEU A 649 -11.47 22.62 0.67
CA LEU A 649 -10.54 23.59 1.22
C LEU A 649 -10.67 24.94 0.51
N ASP A 650 -10.47 26.00 1.29
CA ASP A 650 -10.40 27.38 0.84
C ASP A 650 -8.95 27.87 0.99
N MET A 651 -8.43 28.49 -0.07
CA MET A 651 -7.03 28.90 -0.10
C MET A 651 -6.69 29.94 0.98
N ALA A 652 -7.63 30.87 1.26
CA ALA A 652 -7.39 31.92 2.25
C ALA A 652 -7.29 31.33 3.67
N THR A 653 -8.15 30.38 4.02
CA THR A 653 -8.11 29.70 5.33
C THR A 653 -6.88 28.81 5.47
N CYS A 654 -6.48 28.13 4.39
CA CYS A 654 -5.24 27.34 4.36
C CYS A 654 -3.99 28.21 4.55
N ARG A 655 -3.92 29.39 3.90
CA ARG A 655 -2.82 30.36 4.10
C ARG A 655 -2.75 30.84 5.55
N ALA A 656 -3.87 31.21 6.15
CA ALA A 656 -3.90 31.61 7.54
C ALA A 656 -3.43 30.50 8.50
N LEU A 657 -3.75 29.24 8.21
CA LEU A 657 -3.23 28.07 8.93
C LEU A 657 -1.70 27.96 8.77
N ALA A 658 -1.21 28.04 7.53
CA ALA A 658 0.23 27.92 7.23
C ALA A 658 1.04 29.04 7.87
N ASP A 659 0.55 30.27 7.91
CA ASP A 659 1.20 31.39 8.56
C ASP A 659 1.34 31.11 10.07
N LYS A 660 0.26 30.70 10.75
CA LYS A 660 0.30 30.34 12.16
C LYS A 660 1.27 29.18 12.43
N ALA A 661 1.22 28.14 11.59
CA ALA A 661 2.10 26.98 11.73
C ALA A 661 3.57 27.33 11.53
N CYS A 662 3.91 28.23 10.59
CA CYS A 662 5.27 28.73 10.43
C CYS A 662 5.75 29.58 11.62
N ASP A 663 4.86 30.22 12.36
CA ASP A 663 5.16 31.02 13.54
C ASP A 663 5.15 30.20 14.84
N SER A 664 4.68 28.95 14.79
CA SER A 664 4.70 28.03 15.93
C SER A 664 6.14 27.77 16.43
N ARG A 665 6.25 27.33 17.68
CA ARG A 665 7.52 27.06 18.34
C ARG A 665 7.92 25.59 18.33
N SER A 666 6.92 24.70 18.18
CA SER A 666 7.11 23.27 18.20
C SER A 666 6.19 22.53 17.23
N ALA A 667 6.47 21.26 17.00
CA ALA A 667 5.63 20.37 16.20
C ALA A 667 4.25 20.13 16.87
N GLU A 668 4.24 20.04 18.21
CA GLU A 668 3.00 19.84 18.98
C GLU A 668 2.03 21.01 18.82
N GLU A 669 2.54 22.25 18.76
CA GLU A 669 1.70 23.42 18.48
C GLU A 669 1.08 23.36 17.08
N ILE A 670 1.84 22.88 16.08
CA ILE A 670 1.33 22.69 14.71
C ILE A 670 0.26 21.58 14.67
N GLU A 671 0.51 20.48 15.36
CA GLU A 671 -0.47 19.38 15.47
C GLU A 671 -1.77 19.85 16.15
N ALA A 672 -1.68 20.69 17.18
CA ALA A 672 -2.86 21.32 17.81
C ALA A 672 -3.61 22.22 16.83
N LEU A 673 -2.90 23.06 16.06
CA LEU A 673 -3.52 23.91 15.02
C LEU A 673 -4.23 23.08 13.94
N LEU A 674 -3.65 21.93 13.55
CA LEU A 674 -4.26 21.02 12.59
C LEU A 674 -5.47 20.29 13.16
N ALA A 675 -5.45 19.93 14.45
CA ALA A 675 -6.59 19.32 15.13
C ALA A 675 -7.80 20.27 15.25
N ASP A 676 -7.50 21.56 15.50
CA ASP A 676 -8.52 22.62 15.58
C ASP A 676 -8.98 23.10 14.19
N PHE A 677 -8.26 22.76 13.13
CA PHE A 677 -8.58 23.17 11.78
C PHE A 677 -9.77 22.39 11.24
N THR A 678 -10.93 23.00 11.31
CA THR A 678 -12.13 22.53 10.62
C THR A 678 -12.33 23.39 9.37
N PRO A 679 -12.22 22.80 8.16
CA PRO A 679 -12.62 23.52 6.96
C PRO A 679 -14.07 23.97 7.13
N GLU A 680 -14.37 25.27 6.94
CA GLU A 680 -15.75 25.71 6.81
C GLU A 680 -16.37 24.98 5.62
N ALA A 681 -16.99 23.84 5.89
CA ALA A 681 -17.75 23.16 4.86
C ALA A 681 -18.88 24.08 4.40
N PRO A 682 -19.11 24.29 3.10
CA PRO A 682 -20.26 25.01 2.65
C PRO A 682 -21.49 24.34 3.26
N PRO A 683 -22.49 25.11 3.74
CA PRO A 683 -23.72 24.52 4.24
C PRO A 683 -24.29 23.63 3.13
N ARG A 684 -24.23 22.33 3.33
CA ARG A 684 -24.84 21.39 2.39
C ARG A 684 -26.35 21.46 2.62
N PRO A 685 -27.16 21.52 1.56
CA PRO A 685 -28.62 21.53 1.74
C PRO A 685 -29.05 20.26 2.49
N LEU A 686 -30.00 20.38 3.38
CA LEU A 686 -30.58 19.28 4.15
C LEU A 686 -31.07 18.16 3.22
N LEU A 687 -31.72 18.54 2.13
CA LEU A 687 -32.19 17.67 1.07
C LEU A 687 -31.39 17.95 -0.20
N ALA A 688 -30.80 16.89 -0.77
CA ALA A 688 -30.00 16.99 -1.97
C ALA A 688 -30.26 15.79 -2.89
N LEU A 689 -29.91 15.93 -4.16
CA LEU A 689 -30.15 14.88 -5.17
C LEU A 689 -29.48 13.56 -4.81
N GLU A 690 -28.27 13.65 -4.25
CA GLU A 690 -27.49 12.47 -3.85
C GLU A 690 -28.10 11.70 -2.67
N THR A 691 -28.99 12.30 -1.89
CA THR A 691 -29.67 11.65 -0.75
C THR A 691 -31.02 11.04 -1.12
N ILE A 692 -31.45 11.15 -2.37
CA ILE A 692 -32.71 10.61 -2.85
C ILE A 692 -32.45 9.40 -3.73
N VAL A 693 -33.08 8.27 -3.41
CA VAL A 693 -33.01 7.04 -4.17
C VAL A 693 -34.41 6.57 -4.59
N VAL A 694 -34.51 6.06 -5.80
CA VAL A 694 -35.79 5.64 -6.38
C VAL A 694 -35.59 4.26 -7.03
N ASN A 695 -36.53 3.36 -6.79
CA ASN A 695 -36.55 2.00 -7.36
C ASN A 695 -35.31 1.15 -7.04
N GLU A 696 -34.71 1.34 -5.87
CA GLU A 696 -33.71 0.42 -5.36
C GLU A 696 -34.39 -0.89 -4.93
N PRO A 697 -33.82 -2.06 -5.25
CA PRO A 697 -34.36 -3.36 -4.89
C PRO A 697 -34.11 -3.65 -3.40
N LEU A 698 -34.78 -2.91 -2.52
CA LEU A 698 -34.74 -3.06 -1.07
C LEU A 698 -36.05 -3.73 -0.62
N THR A 699 -35.96 -4.83 0.07
CA THR A 699 -37.09 -5.70 0.37
C THR A 699 -37.39 -5.83 1.86
N SER A 700 -36.57 -5.23 2.71
CA SER A 700 -36.79 -5.21 4.17
C SER A 700 -36.37 -3.87 4.78
N LYS A 701 -36.83 -3.64 6.01
CA LYS A 701 -36.51 -2.49 6.83
C LYS A 701 -35.00 -2.40 7.12
N GLU A 702 -34.36 -3.54 7.40
CA GLU A 702 -32.93 -3.65 7.64
C GLU A 702 -32.12 -3.14 6.43
N GLN A 703 -32.49 -3.61 5.24
CA GLN A 703 -31.84 -3.19 3.99
C GLN A 703 -31.98 -1.70 3.72
N VAL A 704 -33.15 -1.12 3.99
CA VAL A 704 -33.42 0.31 3.78
C VAL A 704 -32.53 1.16 4.70
N LEU A 705 -32.48 0.83 6.00
CA LEU A 705 -31.66 1.57 6.96
C LEU A 705 -30.17 1.43 6.65
N GLN A 706 -29.69 0.22 6.39
CA GLN A 706 -28.32 -0.04 5.94
C GLN A 706 -27.96 0.78 4.70
N PHE A 707 -28.82 0.72 3.67
CA PHE A 707 -28.57 1.41 2.40
C PHE A 707 -28.51 2.92 2.58
N LEU A 708 -29.46 3.52 3.29
CA LEU A 708 -29.49 4.97 3.47
C LEU A 708 -28.31 5.48 4.30
N CYS A 709 -27.92 4.77 5.36
CA CYS A 709 -26.72 5.09 6.14
C CYS A 709 -25.45 4.97 5.30
N GLY A 710 -25.31 3.89 4.54
CA GLY A 710 -24.19 3.68 3.63
C GLY A 710 -24.11 4.72 2.53
N ASN A 711 -25.27 5.14 1.97
CA ASN A 711 -25.34 6.19 0.96
C ASN A 711 -24.88 7.55 1.52
N LEU A 712 -25.28 7.91 2.75
CA LEU A 712 -24.78 9.13 3.42
C LEU A 712 -23.25 9.10 3.58
N ALA A 713 -22.65 7.94 3.88
CA ALA A 713 -21.20 7.79 3.98
C ALA A 713 -20.48 7.98 2.63
N ILE A 714 -21.07 7.49 1.54
CA ILE A 714 -20.51 7.66 0.18
C ILE A 714 -20.35 9.15 -0.15
N TYR A 715 -21.32 9.97 0.24
CA TYR A 715 -21.31 11.41 -0.02
C TYR A 715 -20.71 12.25 1.13
N GLY A 716 -20.03 11.61 2.10
CA GLY A 716 -19.31 12.28 3.19
C GLY A 716 -20.23 13.05 4.15
N ARG A 717 -21.47 12.62 4.32
CA ARG A 717 -22.45 13.22 5.25
C ARG A 717 -22.43 12.56 6.63
N THR A 718 -21.88 11.35 6.74
CA THR A 718 -21.57 10.64 8.00
C THR A 718 -20.16 10.11 7.97
N GLU A 719 -19.54 10.00 9.15
CA GLU A 719 -18.21 9.42 9.32
C GLU A 719 -18.27 7.91 9.53
N ASN A 720 -19.31 7.45 10.24
CA ASN A 720 -19.48 6.04 10.57
C ASN A 720 -20.91 5.59 10.29
N PRO A 721 -21.16 4.92 9.15
CA PRO A 721 -22.50 4.47 8.79
C PRO A 721 -23.05 3.37 9.70
N LEU A 722 -22.19 2.54 10.31
CA LEU A 722 -22.61 1.43 11.18
C LEU A 722 -23.12 1.95 12.52
N GLU A 723 -22.42 2.89 13.13
CA GLU A 723 -22.84 3.54 14.37
C GLU A 723 -24.07 4.44 14.16
N LEU A 724 -24.19 5.08 12.99
CA LEU A 724 -25.40 5.81 12.62
C LEU A 724 -26.61 4.87 12.50
N GLU A 725 -26.41 3.71 11.90
CA GLU A 725 -27.44 2.67 11.80
C GLU A 725 -27.89 2.18 13.18
N GLU A 726 -26.93 1.98 14.11
CA GLU A 726 -27.24 1.62 15.50
C GLU A 726 -28.10 2.69 16.19
N ASP A 727 -27.75 3.98 16.06
CA ASP A 727 -28.51 5.10 16.62
C ASP A 727 -29.96 5.14 16.06
N LEU A 728 -30.15 4.83 14.77
CA LEU A 728 -31.46 4.74 14.15
C LEU A 728 -32.27 3.57 14.69
N TRP A 729 -31.66 2.40 14.86
CA TRP A 729 -32.31 1.22 15.43
C TRP A 729 -32.70 1.43 16.88
N GLN A 730 -31.85 2.05 17.70
CA GLN A 730 -32.20 2.38 19.09
C GLN A 730 -33.45 3.26 19.16
N ARG A 731 -33.61 4.21 18.22
CA ARG A 731 -34.79 5.03 18.12
C ARG A 731 -36.02 4.28 17.63
N GLU A 732 -35.85 3.40 16.64
CA GLU A 732 -36.92 2.63 16.00
C GLU A 732 -37.52 1.59 16.95
N GLU A 733 -36.72 0.99 17.83
CA GLU A 733 -37.14 -0.01 18.82
C GLU A 733 -37.94 0.58 19.98
N ILE A 734 -37.80 1.87 20.26
CA ILE A 734 -38.63 2.56 21.28
C ILE A 734 -40.10 2.67 20.79
N VAL A 735 -40.28 3.14 19.59
CA VAL A 735 -41.58 3.26 18.91
C VAL A 735 -41.34 3.27 17.42
N THR A 736 -42.08 2.45 16.68
CA THR A 736 -41.97 2.42 15.20
C THR A 736 -42.12 3.82 14.59
N THR A 737 -41.30 4.08 13.59
CA THR A 737 -41.34 5.36 12.85
C THR A 737 -42.28 5.34 11.64
N ALA A 738 -43.01 4.25 11.41
CA ALA A 738 -44.12 4.24 10.46
C ALA A 738 -45.21 5.24 10.91
N VAL A 739 -45.64 6.05 9.97
CA VAL A 739 -46.69 7.09 10.20
C VAL A 739 -48.02 6.78 9.51
N GLY A 740 -48.10 5.58 8.93
CA GLY A 740 -49.24 5.17 8.10
C GLY A 740 -49.17 5.74 6.68
N PHE A 741 -50.17 5.44 5.87
CA PHE A 741 -50.28 5.92 4.48
C PHE A 741 -49.13 5.46 3.57
N GLY A 742 -48.47 4.34 3.87
CA GLY A 742 -47.35 3.86 3.12
C GLY A 742 -46.02 4.60 3.38
N VAL A 743 -45.92 5.36 4.48
CA VAL A 743 -44.75 6.21 4.78
C VAL A 743 -44.12 5.85 6.13
N ALA A 744 -42.77 5.80 6.18
CA ALA A 744 -42.00 5.78 7.44
C ALA A 744 -41.05 6.99 7.51
N ILE A 745 -40.80 7.48 8.74
CA ILE A 745 -39.90 8.62 8.99
C ILE A 745 -38.88 8.24 10.08
N PRO A 746 -37.90 7.37 9.78
CA PRO A 746 -36.81 7.10 10.71
C PRO A 746 -36.00 8.37 10.98
N HIS A 747 -35.65 8.60 12.24
CA HIS A 747 -34.91 9.80 12.60
C HIS A 747 -34.03 9.63 13.82
N THR A 748 -32.86 10.28 13.79
CA THR A 748 -31.94 10.30 14.92
C THR A 748 -31.13 11.58 14.98
N LYS A 749 -30.58 11.88 16.18
CA LYS A 749 -29.53 12.88 16.37
C LYS A 749 -28.27 12.15 16.80
N SER A 750 -27.21 12.23 15.96
CA SER A 750 -26.01 11.42 16.12
C SER A 750 -24.73 12.27 16.03
N GLN A 751 -23.73 11.91 16.84
CA GLN A 751 -22.40 12.51 16.76
C GLN A 751 -21.64 12.12 15.48
N TRP A 752 -22.06 11.04 14.83
CA TRP A 752 -21.44 10.52 13.61
C TRP A 752 -21.89 11.27 12.35
N ILE A 753 -22.83 12.21 12.47
CA ILE A 753 -23.30 13.04 11.36
C ILE A 753 -22.45 14.31 11.24
N ARG A 754 -21.81 14.45 10.09
CA ARG A 754 -21.08 15.68 9.69
C ARG A 754 -22.01 16.75 9.16
N HIS A 755 -23.02 16.34 8.37
CA HIS A 755 -24.00 17.24 7.76
C HIS A 755 -25.39 16.68 7.94
N SER A 756 -26.24 17.41 8.65
CA SER A 756 -27.66 17.06 8.81
C SER A 756 -28.29 16.83 7.43
N SER A 757 -29.09 15.78 7.31
CA SER A 757 -29.58 15.32 6.02
C SER A 757 -30.99 14.75 6.10
N ILE A 758 -31.75 14.95 5.01
CA ILE A 758 -32.96 14.21 4.71
C ILE A 758 -32.61 13.23 3.59
N SER A 759 -32.73 11.94 3.89
CA SER A 759 -32.53 10.88 2.89
C SER A 759 -33.86 10.24 2.55
N ILE A 760 -34.12 10.02 1.27
CA ILE A 760 -35.40 9.49 0.78
C ILE A 760 -35.18 8.23 0.01
N ALA A 761 -35.94 7.18 0.33
CA ALA A 761 -36.02 5.98 -0.46
C ALA A 761 -37.48 5.77 -0.91
N ARG A 762 -37.75 5.88 -2.20
CA ARG A 762 -38.96 5.39 -2.80
C ARG A 762 -38.71 3.97 -3.30
N LEU A 763 -39.38 3.03 -2.67
CA LEU A 763 -39.20 1.62 -2.94
C LEU A 763 -39.98 1.19 -4.18
N ASP A 764 -39.50 0.15 -4.85
CA ASP A 764 -40.17 -0.47 -6.00
C ASP A 764 -41.45 -1.22 -5.58
N LYS A 765 -41.39 -1.82 -4.39
CA LYS A 765 -42.52 -2.51 -3.75
C LYS A 765 -42.64 -2.09 -2.30
N ALA A 766 -43.86 -2.04 -1.77
CA ALA A 766 -44.11 -1.83 -0.37
C ALA A 766 -43.52 -2.99 0.46
N ILE A 767 -42.94 -2.64 1.61
CA ILE A 767 -42.29 -3.59 2.53
C ILE A 767 -42.96 -3.53 3.91
N ASP A 768 -42.91 -4.63 4.64
CA ASP A 768 -43.30 -4.68 6.03
C ASP A 768 -42.32 -3.85 6.87
N TRP A 769 -42.88 -2.82 7.57
CA TRP A 769 -42.12 -1.98 8.51
C TRP A 769 -42.28 -2.42 9.96
N GLU A 770 -42.83 -3.63 10.19
CA GLU A 770 -43.16 -4.15 11.53
C GLU A 770 -44.10 -3.21 12.29
N SER A 771 -45.16 -2.74 11.61
CA SER A 771 -46.10 -1.78 12.15
C SER A 771 -47.54 -2.14 11.81
N ASP A 772 -48.48 -1.96 12.77
CA ASP A 772 -49.92 -2.13 12.55
C ASP A 772 -50.51 -1.09 11.58
N LEU A 773 -49.70 -0.10 11.12
CA LEU A 773 -50.12 0.96 10.22
C LEU A 773 -50.00 0.61 8.73
N GLY A 774 -49.62 -0.65 8.43
CA GLY A 774 -49.48 -1.20 7.07
C GLY A 774 -48.08 -1.03 6.49
N ASP A 775 -47.94 -1.61 5.28
CA ASP A 775 -46.67 -1.64 4.57
C ASP A 775 -46.19 -0.25 4.14
N VAL A 776 -44.87 -0.07 3.98
CA VAL A 776 -44.20 1.19 3.65
C VAL A 776 -43.64 1.13 2.24
N GLU A 777 -43.88 2.14 1.42
CA GLU A 777 -43.37 2.33 0.07
C GLU A 777 -42.42 3.55 -0.03
N LEU A 778 -42.55 4.51 0.91
CA LEU A 778 -41.74 5.72 0.97
C LEU A 778 -41.11 5.90 2.34
N VAL A 779 -39.78 5.93 2.38
CA VAL A 779 -39.02 6.18 3.60
C VAL A 779 -38.35 7.55 3.52
N ILE A 780 -38.56 8.38 4.53
CA ILE A 780 -37.96 9.72 4.65
C ILE A 780 -37.15 9.72 5.96
N MET A 781 -35.86 9.43 5.84
CA MET A 781 -34.93 9.35 6.97
C MET A 781 -34.36 10.74 7.27
N LEU A 782 -34.44 11.18 8.54
CA LEU A 782 -33.88 12.43 9.00
C LEU A 782 -32.72 12.18 9.97
N THR A 783 -31.53 12.64 9.60
CA THR A 783 -30.31 12.51 10.41
C THR A 783 -29.77 13.90 10.75
N LEU A 784 -29.52 14.14 12.03
CA LEU A 784 -29.13 15.46 12.56
C LEU A 784 -27.79 15.38 13.27
N GLY A 785 -26.89 16.32 13.00
CA GLY A 785 -25.62 16.48 13.69
C GLY A 785 -25.82 16.92 15.14
N ALA A 786 -25.01 16.36 16.05
CA ALA A 786 -25.13 16.64 17.50
C ALA A 786 -24.91 18.12 17.84
N GLN A 787 -24.08 18.82 17.05
CA GLN A 787 -23.73 20.25 17.28
C GLN A 787 -24.49 21.23 16.40
N GLU A 788 -25.26 20.77 15.42
CA GLU A 788 -25.98 21.65 14.53
C GLU A 788 -27.29 22.17 15.19
N GLY A 789 -27.48 23.48 15.19
CA GLY A 789 -28.64 24.17 15.80
C GLY A 789 -29.89 24.17 14.92
N ILE A 790 -30.06 23.21 14.00
CA ILE A 790 -31.23 23.15 13.11
C ILE A 790 -32.48 22.84 13.93
N ASN A 791 -33.50 23.67 13.73
CA ASN A 791 -34.81 23.50 14.38
C ASN A 791 -35.58 22.34 13.69
N HIS A 792 -35.15 21.10 13.99
CA HIS A 792 -35.72 19.88 13.42
C HIS A 792 -37.20 19.68 13.70
N VAL A 793 -37.74 20.26 14.80
CA VAL A 793 -39.17 20.25 15.11
C VAL A 793 -39.97 20.97 14.03
N LYS A 794 -39.42 22.08 13.49
CA LYS A 794 -40.08 22.84 12.41
C LYS A 794 -40.11 22.04 11.11
N VAL A 795 -39.01 21.40 10.73
CA VAL A 795 -38.94 20.56 9.52
C VAL A 795 -39.87 19.35 9.63
N PHE A 796 -39.86 18.66 10.78
CA PHE A 796 -40.79 17.56 11.07
C PHE A 796 -42.24 17.99 10.96
N SER A 797 -42.61 19.12 11.58
CA SER A 797 -43.97 19.63 11.58
C SER A 797 -44.44 20.00 10.16
N GLN A 798 -43.55 20.56 9.35
CA GLN A 798 -43.89 20.90 7.95
C GLN A 798 -44.08 19.63 7.12
N LEU A 799 -43.16 18.68 7.23
CA LEU A 799 -43.21 17.40 6.53
C LEU A 799 -44.48 16.61 6.91
N ALA A 800 -44.75 16.46 8.21
CA ALA A 800 -45.94 15.78 8.71
C ALA A 800 -47.25 16.38 8.19
N ARG A 801 -47.39 17.74 8.22
CA ARG A 801 -48.57 18.42 7.69
C ARG A 801 -48.76 18.17 6.20
N LYS A 802 -47.69 18.17 5.42
CA LYS A 802 -47.75 17.93 3.97
C LYS A 802 -48.06 16.45 3.66
N LEU A 803 -47.54 15.52 4.42
CA LEU A 803 -47.81 14.09 4.25
C LEU A 803 -49.27 13.69 4.60
N VAL A 804 -49.99 14.49 5.37
CA VAL A 804 -51.45 14.33 5.57
C VAL A 804 -52.21 14.58 4.27
N ASN A 805 -51.72 15.45 3.38
CA ASN A 805 -52.38 15.76 2.12
C ASN A 805 -52.27 14.59 1.14
N LYS A 806 -53.41 14.03 0.70
CA LYS A 806 -53.46 12.85 -0.18
C LYS A 806 -52.80 13.13 -1.54
N THR A 807 -53.13 14.28 -2.14
CA THR A 807 -52.58 14.62 -3.48
C THR A 807 -51.05 14.75 -3.46
N PHE A 808 -50.49 15.34 -2.40
CA PHE A 808 -49.04 15.45 -2.25
C PHE A 808 -48.37 14.10 -2.11
N ARG A 809 -48.93 13.17 -1.32
CA ARG A 809 -48.41 11.80 -1.24
C ARG A 809 -48.47 11.07 -2.56
N GLU A 810 -49.64 11.13 -3.27
CA GLU A 810 -49.78 10.52 -4.59
C GLU A 810 -48.77 11.05 -5.59
N SER A 811 -48.44 12.34 -5.53
CA SER A 811 -47.38 12.93 -6.37
C SER A 811 -46.00 12.39 -6.03
N LEU A 812 -45.65 12.16 -4.73
CA LEU A 812 -44.40 11.56 -4.31
C LEU A 812 -44.27 10.10 -4.72
N PHE A 813 -45.36 9.32 -4.58
CA PHE A 813 -45.40 7.92 -5.02
C PHE A 813 -45.28 7.78 -6.54
N ALA A 814 -45.88 8.71 -7.29
CA ALA A 814 -45.80 8.73 -8.75
C ALA A 814 -44.45 9.23 -9.29
N ALA A 815 -43.60 9.81 -8.46
CA ALA A 815 -42.32 10.34 -8.90
C ALA A 815 -41.35 9.19 -9.27
N THR A 816 -40.81 9.22 -10.48
CA THR A 816 -39.94 8.15 -11.03
C THR A 816 -38.47 8.49 -11.02
N THR A 817 -38.12 9.72 -10.70
CA THR A 817 -36.72 10.19 -10.68
C THR A 817 -36.38 10.90 -9.37
N PRO A 818 -35.14 10.85 -8.91
CA PRO A 818 -34.70 11.63 -7.74
C PRO A 818 -34.96 13.15 -7.89
N GLN A 819 -34.80 13.69 -9.12
CA GLN A 819 -35.05 15.12 -9.40
C GLN A 819 -36.50 15.49 -9.19
N SER A 820 -37.47 14.68 -9.62
CA SER A 820 -38.88 14.96 -9.43
C SER A 820 -39.29 14.98 -7.96
N ILE A 821 -38.70 14.11 -7.12
CA ILE A 821 -38.93 14.12 -5.67
C ILE A 821 -38.32 15.38 -5.05
N LEU A 822 -37.11 15.77 -5.45
CA LEU A 822 -36.43 16.98 -4.96
C LEU A 822 -37.24 18.23 -5.28
N ASP A 823 -37.73 18.35 -6.52
CA ASP A 823 -38.53 19.51 -6.96
C ASP A 823 -39.88 19.62 -6.21
N LEU A 824 -40.56 18.48 -6.02
CA LEU A 824 -41.82 18.43 -5.25
C LEU A 824 -41.63 18.87 -3.80
N LEU A 825 -40.56 18.38 -3.16
CA LEU A 825 -40.30 18.74 -1.75
C LEU A 825 -39.87 20.20 -1.58
N ASN A 826 -38.99 20.69 -2.46
CA ASN A 826 -38.54 22.10 -2.42
C ASN A 826 -39.65 23.10 -2.74
N ALA A 827 -40.65 22.71 -3.54
CA ALA A 827 -41.82 23.57 -3.81
C ALA A 827 -42.76 23.72 -2.60
N GLU A 828 -42.80 22.72 -1.73
CA GLU A 828 -43.80 22.58 -0.69
C GLU A 828 -43.27 22.76 0.75
N ILE A 829 -41.94 22.57 0.93
CA ILE A 829 -41.27 22.61 2.24
C ILE A 829 -40.06 23.54 2.15
N THR A 830 -39.93 24.43 3.14
CA THR A 830 -38.74 25.30 3.29
C THR A 830 -37.82 24.66 4.30
N PHE A 831 -36.68 24.16 3.82
CA PHE A 831 -35.65 23.46 4.60
C PHE A 831 -34.63 24.38 5.24
#